data_a63aeeb6cd250d431c636169066f221f
#
_entry.id   a63aeeb6cd250d431c636169066f221f
#
_cell.length_a   1.000
_cell.length_b   1.000
_cell.length_c   1.000
_cell.angle_alpha   90.00
_cell.angle_beta   90.00
_cell.angle_gamma   90.00
#
_symmetry.space_group_name_H-M   'P 1'
#
loop_
_entity.id
_entity.type
_entity.pdbx_description
1 polymer ?
#
loop_
_entity_poly.entity_id
_entity_poly.type
_entity_poly.pdbx_seq_one_letter_code
_entity_poly.pdbx_strand_id
1 'polypeptide(L)'
;IGSGLVGSEMCIRDRYGGSAMYNLIMKSNPVLFPAKYPKDEAHAYTKHTLFGNAENGQYLNPYAEMVRGYKESGRSNLSAQFEVKQDLKFLTEGLSARLLFNTSRISSYDVSRKLNPYYYKMTNYDYLTGDYAIDIINPDEGSEYLIYDPGGKSITANMYIEAALNYNRDFGKHGEGGLLVYQLRNNLQPNAGSLQASLPYRNVGLSGRFTYAYNNRYFAEFNFGYNGSERFHKSKRFGFFPSAGLAWVVSNESFWDPFKSVVSKLKLRASYGIVGNDAIGSGRFLYLSDINMNDSKYGANFGYNFDYHRDGISVKRYSDPEITWEKSAKTNFALEFTLFDDLNVTAEYYTERRKSILQQRASIPASMGLWVQPYANLGEAKGSGVDLSLDYNKYFANKSWLQLRGNFTYATSEYMVYEDYEYPGAWWKQKVGYPTNQTWGYIAEGLFVDDNEVANSPVQFGEYGAGDIKYRDVNKDGKITDLDQVPIGYPKEPEIVYGFGASYGYKNWDISVFFQGLARESFWIDYNNVSPYFNTVDTKVVGNRVGHNALAKFIADSHWSEDNRDAYAVWPRLSPTSIENNSKTSTWFMRDGSFLRLKQLEIGYTIPEKVTNKVGIKNLRFYVTGNNLLCFSKFKLWDPEMAGAGLGYPVQRVYNVGLNLTF
;
A
#
# COMPACT_ATOMS: atom_id res chain seq x y z
N ILE A 1 25.33 -28.06 -0.03
CA ILE A 1 25.54 -27.04 1.03
C ILE A 1 25.69 -25.71 0.29
N GLY A 2 24.62 -24.91 0.27
CA GLY A 2 24.68 -23.56 -0.26
C GLY A 2 24.67 -22.56 0.89
N SER A 3 25.79 -21.95 1.20
CA SER A 3 25.86 -20.79 2.10
C SER A 3 25.87 -19.53 1.25
N GLY A 4 24.78 -18.77 1.29
CA GLY A 4 24.71 -17.44 0.70
C GLY A 4 25.00 -16.38 1.77
N LEU A 5 26.13 -15.73 1.70
CA LEU A 5 26.40 -14.50 2.43
C LEU A 5 25.77 -13.34 1.66
N VAL A 6 24.79 -12.69 2.25
CA VAL A 6 24.21 -11.46 1.69
C VAL A 6 24.87 -10.25 2.32
N GLY A 7 25.39 -9.35 1.50
CA GLY A 7 26.19 -8.21 1.89
C GLY A 7 25.46 -7.19 2.81
N SER A 8 26.25 -6.39 3.48
CA SER A 8 25.79 -5.23 4.24
C SER A 8 25.71 -4.02 3.29
N GLU A 9 24.55 -3.38 3.20
CA GLU A 9 24.42 -2.07 2.55
C GLU A 9 24.63 -0.97 3.57
N MET A 10 25.63 -0.14 3.35
CA MET A 10 25.82 1.10 4.07
C MET A 10 25.50 2.27 3.14
N CYS A 11 24.43 2.98 3.42
CA CYS A 11 24.02 4.15 2.66
C CYS A 11 24.27 5.41 3.50
N ILE A 12 25.16 6.27 3.03
CA ILE A 12 25.20 7.67 3.47
C ILE A 12 24.14 8.38 2.62
N ARG A 13 23.07 8.82 3.25
CA ARG A 13 22.01 9.58 2.58
C ARG A 13 21.88 10.95 3.20
N ASP A 14 21.55 11.93 2.37
CA ASP A 14 20.93 13.14 2.89
C ASP A 14 19.80 12.74 3.82
N ARG A 15 19.61 13.50 4.89
CA ARG A 15 18.62 13.21 5.93
C ARG A 15 17.23 12.93 5.38
N TYR A 16 16.90 13.59 4.28
CA TYR A 16 15.66 13.45 3.54
C TYR A 16 15.95 12.94 2.14
N GLY A 17 15.36 11.81 1.76
CA GLY A 17 15.34 11.38 0.37
C GLY A 17 14.54 12.37 -0.51
N GLY A 18 14.69 12.29 -1.82
CA GLY A 18 14.06 13.23 -2.76
C GLY A 18 12.56 13.46 -2.55
N SER A 19 11.79 12.41 -2.22
CA SER A 19 10.36 12.52 -1.92
C SER A 19 10.07 13.34 -0.66
N ALA A 20 10.88 13.17 0.39
CA ALA A 20 10.72 13.94 1.62
C ALA A 20 11.08 15.42 1.41
N MET A 21 12.18 15.70 0.69
CA MET A 21 12.54 17.07 0.34
C MET A 21 11.47 17.75 -0.52
N TYR A 22 10.91 17.04 -1.49
CA TYR A 22 9.78 17.55 -2.28
C TYR A 22 8.62 17.97 -1.39
N ASN A 23 8.22 17.10 -0.44
CA ASN A 23 7.15 17.41 0.51
C ASN A 23 7.46 18.63 1.38
N LEU A 24 8.72 18.81 1.81
CA LEU A 24 9.15 20.00 2.56
C LEU A 24 9.01 21.28 1.71
N ILE A 25 9.41 21.22 0.44
CA ILE A 25 9.29 22.35 -0.51
C ILE A 25 7.80 22.70 -0.70
N MET A 26 6.93 21.71 -0.90
CA MET A 26 5.49 21.94 -1.08
C MET A 26 4.78 22.45 0.18
N LYS A 27 5.44 22.35 1.34
CA LYS A 27 4.94 22.84 2.64
C LYS A 27 5.70 24.10 3.13
N SER A 28 6.49 24.73 2.29
CA SER A 28 7.18 25.97 2.63
C SER A 28 6.49 27.17 1.99
N ASN A 29 6.54 28.32 2.68
CA ASN A 29 6.04 29.57 2.13
C ASN A 29 7.23 30.44 1.62
N PRO A 30 7.47 30.52 0.30
CA PRO A 30 8.61 31.25 -0.24
C PRO A 30 8.42 32.78 -0.19
N VAL A 31 7.20 33.25 0.09
CA VAL A 31 6.90 34.68 0.19
C VAL A 31 7.22 35.24 1.57
N LEU A 32 7.13 34.39 2.61
CA LEU A 32 7.29 34.81 4.00
C LEU A 32 8.76 35.13 4.34
N PHE A 33 9.70 34.38 3.78
CA PHE A 33 11.15 34.57 3.97
C PHE A 33 11.94 33.89 2.84
N PRO A 34 13.17 34.37 2.52
CA PRO A 34 14.04 33.71 1.55
C PRO A 34 14.66 32.44 2.13
N ALA A 35 15.13 31.53 1.30
CA ALA A 35 15.84 30.34 1.74
C ALA A 35 17.11 30.67 2.55
N LYS A 36 17.83 31.73 2.14
CA LYS A 36 19.00 32.30 2.83
C LYS A 36 19.14 33.77 2.49
N TYR A 37 19.74 34.51 3.38
CA TYR A 37 20.20 35.90 3.12
C TYR A 37 21.66 35.93 2.61
N PRO A 38 22.06 36.89 1.79
CA PRO A 38 23.43 37.18 1.53
C PRO A 38 24.12 37.69 2.81
N LYS A 39 25.42 37.49 2.93
CA LYS A 39 26.20 38.08 4.04
C LYS A 39 26.32 39.58 3.82
N ASP A 40 25.97 40.37 4.81
CA ASP A 40 26.19 41.80 4.93
C ASP A 40 27.49 42.08 5.69
N GLU A 41 27.84 43.35 5.88
CA GLU A 41 29.05 43.75 6.60
C GLU A 41 29.03 43.30 8.07
N ALA A 42 27.86 43.34 8.71
CA ALA A 42 27.67 42.92 10.12
C ALA A 42 27.89 41.42 10.30
N HIS A 43 27.56 40.61 9.29
CA HIS A 43 27.66 39.17 9.30
C HIS A 43 28.82 38.60 8.45
N ALA A 44 29.75 39.42 8.00
CA ALA A 44 30.85 39.01 7.14
C ALA A 44 31.72 37.89 7.76
N TYR A 45 31.87 37.89 9.06
CA TYR A 45 32.69 36.93 9.81
C TYR A 45 31.94 35.69 10.31
N THR A 46 30.60 35.60 10.11
CA THR A 46 29.86 34.40 10.49
C THR A 46 30.27 33.21 9.65
N LYS A 47 30.49 32.03 10.25
CA LYS A 47 30.86 30.80 9.53
C LYS A 47 29.68 30.10 8.93
N HIS A 48 28.52 30.18 9.58
CA HIS A 48 27.30 29.54 9.17
C HIS A 48 26.53 30.27 8.06
N THR A 49 25.59 29.58 7.44
CA THR A 49 24.67 30.16 6.45
C THR A 49 23.55 30.93 7.19
N LEU A 50 23.21 32.12 6.67
CA LEU A 50 22.14 32.94 7.21
C LEU A 50 20.81 32.50 6.67
N PHE A 51 20.19 31.46 7.29
CA PHE A 51 18.92 30.90 6.81
C PHE A 51 17.77 31.84 7.15
N GLY A 52 16.92 32.11 6.15
CA GLY A 52 15.71 32.89 6.36
C GLY A 52 14.67 32.15 7.18
N ASN A 53 13.98 32.87 8.03
CA ASN A 53 12.79 32.42 8.77
C ASN A 53 11.98 33.65 9.21
N ALA A 54 10.87 33.42 9.88
CA ALA A 54 10.01 34.46 10.40
C ALA A 54 9.63 34.18 11.85
N GLU A 55 9.11 35.20 12.52
CA GLU A 55 8.70 35.18 13.93
C GLU A 55 9.79 34.58 14.85
N ASN A 56 9.56 33.40 15.42
CA ASN A 56 10.44 32.74 16.38
C ASN A 56 11.26 31.60 15.73
N GLY A 57 11.44 31.58 14.41
CA GLY A 57 12.17 30.50 13.72
C GLY A 57 11.40 29.19 13.64
N GLN A 58 10.09 29.23 13.77
CA GLN A 58 9.24 28.02 13.81
C GLN A 58 8.88 27.47 12.44
N TYR A 59 9.11 28.26 11.37
CA TYR A 59 8.73 27.84 10.03
C TYR A 59 9.74 26.90 9.38
N LEU A 60 9.23 26.10 8.46
CA LEU A 60 10.01 25.13 7.71
C LEU A 60 10.84 25.84 6.64
N ASN A 61 12.16 25.72 6.69
CA ASN A 61 13.06 26.15 5.62
C ASN A 61 13.69 24.91 4.96
N PRO A 62 13.23 24.51 3.73
CA PRO A 62 13.73 23.32 3.05
C PRO A 62 15.23 23.33 2.78
N TYR A 63 15.80 24.51 2.46
CA TYR A 63 17.21 24.63 2.19
C TYR A 63 18.06 24.38 3.45
N ALA A 64 17.65 24.92 4.60
CA ALA A 64 18.28 24.63 5.88
C ALA A 64 18.24 23.14 6.19
N GLU A 65 17.07 22.50 6.02
CA GLU A 65 16.90 21.05 6.25
C GLU A 65 17.78 20.21 5.30
N MET A 66 17.98 20.61 4.07
CA MET A 66 18.83 19.92 3.10
C MET A 66 20.31 19.93 3.49
N VAL A 67 20.82 21.06 4.02
CA VAL A 67 22.27 21.26 4.24
C VAL A 67 22.70 21.10 5.69
N ARG A 68 21.78 20.92 6.65
CA ARG A 68 22.08 20.89 8.08
C ARG A 68 22.86 19.66 8.56
N GLY A 69 23.03 18.64 7.72
CA GLY A 69 23.76 17.43 8.10
C GLY A 69 23.33 16.20 7.30
N TYR A 70 23.73 15.04 7.79
CA TYR A 70 23.52 13.78 7.09
C TYR A 70 23.02 12.67 8.02
N LYS A 71 22.47 11.62 7.42
CA LYS A 71 22.02 10.40 8.07
C LYS A 71 22.78 9.21 7.50
N GLU A 72 23.41 8.45 8.39
CA GLU A 72 23.97 7.15 8.06
C GLU A 72 22.98 6.07 8.46
N SER A 73 22.71 5.15 7.57
CA SER A 73 21.90 3.96 7.87
C SER A 73 22.64 2.71 7.43
N GLY A 74 22.69 1.74 8.33
CA GLY A 74 23.26 0.42 8.05
C GLY A 74 22.17 -0.64 8.14
N ARG A 75 22.15 -1.55 7.16
CA ARG A 75 21.29 -2.73 7.20
C ARG A 75 22.12 -3.95 6.86
N SER A 76 22.09 -4.91 7.76
CA SER A 76 22.77 -6.20 7.62
C SER A 76 21.73 -7.31 7.58
N ASN A 77 21.84 -8.19 6.61
CA ASN A 77 21.01 -9.38 6.50
C ASN A 77 21.91 -10.61 6.45
N LEU A 78 21.90 -11.39 7.54
CA LEU A 78 22.57 -12.66 7.65
C LEU A 78 21.53 -13.77 7.44
N SER A 79 21.74 -14.64 6.47
CA SER A 79 20.91 -15.81 6.25
C SER A 79 21.79 -17.05 6.11
N ALA A 80 21.42 -18.10 6.82
CA ALA A 80 22.04 -19.40 6.71
C ALA A 80 20.96 -20.44 6.43
N GLN A 81 21.20 -21.27 5.42
CA GLN A 81 20.32 -22.38 5.08
C GLN A 81 21.12 -23.67 5.02
N PHE A 82 20.58 -24.68 5.65
CA PHE A 82 21.07 -26.03 5.59
C PHE A 82 19.99 -26.94 5.05
N GLU A 83 20.29 -27.68 4.00
CA GLU A 83 19.34 -28.58 3.37
C GLU A 83 19.97 -29.96 3.17
N VAL A 84 19.26 -30.98 3.60
CA VAL A 84 19.61 -32.38 3.36
C VAL A 84 18.49 -33.01 2.52
N LYS A 85 18.84 -33.57 1.40
CA LYS A 85 17.96 -34.40 0.59
C LYS A 85 18.47 -35.82 0.57
N GLN A 86 17.58 -36.75 0.81
CA GLN A 86 17.87 -38.17 0.77
C GLN A 86 16.92 -38.87 -0.20
N ASP A 87 17.46 -39.52 -1.19
CA ASP A 87 16.72 -40.43 -2.05
C ASP A 87 16.47 -41.73 -1.26
N LEU A 88 15.21 -42.12 -1.16
CA LEU A 88 14.77 -43.31 -0.44
C LEU A 88 14.34 -44.45 -1.39
N LYS A 89 14.96 -44.51 -2.56
CA LYS A 89 14.70 -45.59 -3.54
C LYS A 89 14.82 -46.99 -2.96
N PHE A 90 15.66 -47.15 -1.94
CA PHE A 90 15.81 -48.46 -1.25
C PHE A 90 14.52 -48.90 -0.50
N LEU A 91 13.61 -47.98 -0.17
CA LEU A 91 12.28 -48.27 0.40
C LEU A 91 11.25 -48.43 -0.72
N THR A 92 11.15 -47.44 -1.59
CA THR A 92 10.30 -47.46 -2.79
C THR A 92 10.75 -46.43 -3.81
N GLU A 93 10.64 -46.78 -5.07
CA GLU A 93 11.00 -45.90 -6.19
C GLU A 93 10.13 -44.65 -6.19
N GLY A 94 10.74 -43.47 -6.40
CA GLY A 94 10.06 -42.18 -6.42
C GLY A 94 9.93 -41.52 -5.05
N LEU A 95 10.35 -42.16 -3.94
CA LEU A 95 10.32 -41.59 -2.60
C LEU A 95 11.61 -40.82 -2.29
N SER A 96 11.47 -39.62 -1.75
CA SER A 96 12.57 -38.81 -1.23
C SER A 96 12.18 -38.06 0.03
N ALA A 97 13.16 -37.80 0.90
CA ALA A 97 12.99 -36.99 2.10
C ALA A 97 13.87 -35.74 1.99
N ARG A 98 13.37 -34.66 2.56
CA ARG A 98 14.08 -33.39 2.68
C ARG A 98 13.97 -32.85 4.09
N LEU A 99 15.08 -32.41 4.65
CA LEU A 99 15.15 -31.62 5.86
C LEU A 99 15.78 -30.28 5.54
N LEU A 100 15.10 -29.19 5.85
CA LEU A 100 15.55 -27.83 5.63
C LEU A 100 15.52 -27.06 6.94
N PHE A 101 16.64 -26.46 7.28
CA PHE A 101 16.77 -25.48 8.33
C PHE A 101 17.19 -24.16 7.71
N ASN A 102 16.46 -23.10 8.01
CA ASN A 102 16.82 -21.73 7.60
C ASN A 102 16.77 -20.81 8.81
N THR A 103 17.79 -20.00 8.97
CA THR A 103 17.79 -18.90 9.93
C THR A 103 18.23 -17.63 9.25
N SER A 104 17.55 -16.53 9.56
CA SER A 104 17.94 -15.22 9.07
C SER A 104 17.84 -14.18 10.17
N ARG A 105 18.79 -13.25 10.16
CA ARG A 105 18.82 -12.11 11.06
C ARG A 105 19.00 -10.84 10.27
N ILE A 106 18.05 -9.95 10.40
CA ILE A 106 18.09 -8.61 9.82
C ILE A 106 18.32 -7.64 10.97
N SER A 107 19.39 -6.87 10.90
CA SER A 107 19.65 -5.78 11.82
C SER A 107 19.80 -4.47 11.03
N SER A 108 19.23 -3.41 11.56
CA SER A 108 19.36 -2.07 10.98
C SER A 108 19.57 -1.03 12.08
N TYR A 109 20.29 0.01 11.74
CA TYR A 109 20.47 1.16 12.59
C TYR A 109 20.50 2.43 11.74
N ASP A 110 20.13 3.53 12.37
CA ASP A 110 20.25 4.87 11.84
C ASP A 110 21.06 5.73 12.81
N VAL A 111 21.89 6.61 12.27
CA VAL A 111 22.62 7.64 13.00
C VAL A 111 22.52 8.93 12.23
N SER A 112 22.07 10.01 12.86
CA SER A 112 22.06 11.32 12.28
C SER A 112 23.10 12.22 12.94
N ARG A 113 23.80 13.03 12.14
CA ARG A 113 24.67 14.10 12.60
C ARG A 113 24.21 15.38 11.93
N LYS A 114 23.77 16.36 12.72
CA LYS A 114 23.08 17.55 12.22
C LYS A 114 23.43 18.78 13.02
N LEU A 115 23.47 19.92 12.34
CA LEU A 115 23.49 21.24 12.96
C LEU A 115 22.07 21.63 13.42
N ASN A 116 21.98 22.49 14.41
CA ASN A 116 20.79 23.31 14.59
C ASN A 116 21.01 24.63 13.83
N PRO A 117 20.25 24.90 12.75
CA PRO A 117 20.48 26.09 11.94
C PRO A 117 20.22 27.38 12.71
N TYR A 118 21.05 28.40 12.48
CA TYR A 118 20.74 29.75 12.87
C TYR A 118 19.76 30.36 11.86
N TYR A 119 18.71 30.99 12.36
CA TYR A 119 17.67 31.60 11.54
C TYR A 119 17.65 33.11 11.72
N TYR A 120 17.40 33.79 10.61
CA TYR A 120 17.41 35.24 10.51
C TYR A 120 16.09 35.73 9.94
N LYS A 121 15.64 36.89 10.39
CA LYS A 121 14.51 37.64 9.82
C LYS A 121 14.99 39.00 9.31
N MET A 122 14.31 39.48 8.29
CA MET A 122 14.53 40.83 7.76
C MET A 122 13.87 41.84 8.71
N THR A 123 14.65 42.93 8.94
CA THR A 123 14.21 44.08 9.71
C THR A 123 14.58 45.36 8.98
N ASN A 124 13.95 46.48 9.33
CA ASN A 124 14.28 47.83 8.85
C ASN A 124 14.42 47.92 7.30
N TYR A 125 13.43 47.39 6.56
CA TYR A 125 13.42 47.50 5.11
C TYR A 125 13.16 48.94 4.64
N ASP A 126 14.10 49.49 3.85
CA ASP A 126 13.94 50.81 3.19
C ASP A 126 13.39 50.59 1.77
N TYR A 127 12.18 51.07 1.51
CA TYR A 127 11.48 50.96 0.24
C TYR A 127 12.11 51.82 -0.88
N LEU A 128 12.89 52.80 -0.53
CA LEU A 128 13.54 53.71 -1.54
C LEU A 128 14.86 53.16 -2.05
N THR A 129 15.69 52.65 -1.15
CA THR A 129 17.02 52.11 -1.50
C THR A 129 17.00 50.59 -1.72
N GLY A 130 16.01 49.90 -1.15
CA GLY A 130 15.97 48.43 -1.12
C GLY A 130 16.88 47.82 -0.04
N ASP A 131 17.47 48.65 0.81
CA ASP A 131 18.32 48.20 1.90
C ASP A 131 17.52 47.60 3.03
N TYR A 132 18.10 46.63 3.71
CA TYR A 132 17.50 46.00 4.87
C TYR A 132 18.56 45.50 5.86
N ALA A 133 18.19 45.40 7.11
CA ALA A 133 18.95 44.68 8.13
C ALA A 133 18.39 43.30 8.39
N ILE A 134 19.20 42.41 8.91
CA ILE A 134 18.77 41.06 9.33
C ILE A 134 19.17 40.83 10.77
N ASP A 135 18.24 40.26 11.54
CA ASP A 135 18.44 39.90 12.95
C ASP A 135 18.32 38.41 13.16
N ILE A 136 19.19 37.88 14.01
CA ILE A 136 19.11 36.48 14.44
C ILE A 136 17.91 36.26 15.37
N ILE A 137 17.14 35.21 15.15
CA ILE A 137 15.92 34.94 15.91
C ILE A 137 16.03 33.75 16.88
N ASN A 138 17.09 32.93 16.77
CA ASN A 138 17.33 31.79 17.63
C ASN A 138 18.81 31.66 18.08
N PRO A 139 19.40 32.70 18.71
CA PRO A 139 20.82 32.73 19.04
C PRO A 139 21.26 31.60 19.99
N ASP A 140 20.39 31.19 20.90
CA ASP A 140 20.70 30.18 21.93
C ASP A 140 20.45 28.72 21.45
N GLU A 141 19.74 28.53 20.34
CA GLU A 141 19.38 27.20 19.82
C GLU A 141 20.28 26.76 18.67
N GLY A 142 20.93 27.69 17.96
CA GLY A 142 21.80 27.40 16.84
C GLY A 142 23.09 26.71 17.25
N SER A 143 23.68 25.94 16.32
CA SER A 143 24.99 25.31 16.53
C SER A 143 25.82 25.34 15.26
N GLU A 144 27.15 25.55 15.42
CA GLU A 144 28.13 25.45 14.32
C GLU A 144 28.78 24.05 14.24
N TYR A 145 28.42 23.15 15.15
CA TYR A 145 28.94 21.78 15.21
C TYR A 145 27.83 20.76 15.03
N LEU A 146 28.21 19.59 14.53
CA LEU A 146 27.26 18.49 14.32
C LEU A 146 26.88 17.84 15.66
N ILE A 147 25.61 17.84 15.94
CA ILE A 147 25.01 17.17 17.09
C ILE A 147 24.72 15.72 16.70
N TYR A 148 25.11 14.80 17.55
CA TYR A 148 24.83 13.37 17.40
C TYR A 148 23.39 13.06 17.84
N ASP A 149 22.65 12.36 16.97
CA ASP A 149 21.28 11.92 17.22
C ASP A 149 21.20 10.42 16.91
N PRO A 150 21.18 9.56 17.95
CA PRO A 150 21.03 8.13 17.76
C PRO A 150 19.62 7.84 17.25
N GLY A 151 19.54 7.29 16.04
CA GLY A 151 18.28 6.92 15.43
C GLY A 151 17.75 5.56 15.90
N GLY A 152 16.81 5.05 15.12
CA GLY A 152 16.20 3.76 15.38
C GLY A 152 17.17 2.58 15.23
N LYS A 153 17.01 1.57 16.09
CA LYS A 153 17.68 0.27 15.96
C LYS A 153 16.61 -0.80 15.85
N SER A 154 16.74 -1.69 14.88
CA SER A 154 15.79 -2.78 14.70
C SER A 154 16.52 -4.08 14.46
N ILE A 155 16.04 -5.13 15.12
CA ILE A 155 16.53 -6.49 14.95
C ILE A 155 15.31 -7.37 14.70
N THR A 156 15.38 -8.18 13.65
CA THR A 156 14.41 -9.25 13.38
C THR A 156 15.18 -10.55 13.18
N ALA A 157 14.77 -11.57 13.88
CA ALA A 157 15.34 -12.92 13.76
C ALA A 157 14.25 -13.90 13.33
N ASN A 158 14.50 -14.66 12.28
CA ASN A 158 13.61 -15.69 11.78
C ASN A 158 14.29 -17.05 11.87
N MET A 159 13.53 -18.06 12.23
CA MET A 159 13.92 -19.46 12.16
C MET A 159 12.81 -20.24 11.48
N TYR A 160 13.20 -21.09 10.56
CA TYR A 160 12.31 -21.96 9.81
C TYR A 160 12.90 -23.37 9.76
N ILE A 161 12.10 -24.35 10.12
CA ILE A 161 12.41 -25.77 10.03
C ILE A 161 11.33 -26.42 9.18
N GLU A 162 11.74 -27.24 8.23
CA GLU A 162 10.85 -28.02 7.38
C GLU A 162 11.37 -29.44 7.26
N ALA A 163 10.48 -30.41 7.46
CA ALA A 163 10.70 -31.79 7.09
C ALA A 163 9.66 -32.20 6.05
N ALA A 164 10.09 -32.70 4.91
CA ALA A 164 9.21 -33.07 3.82
C ALA A 164 9.49 -34.50 3.33
N LEU A 165 8.41 -35.24 3.04
CA LEU A 165 8.44 -36.49 2.29
C LEU A 165 7.76 -36.25 0.97
N ASN A 166 8.45 -36.58 -0.12
CA ASN A 166 7.94 -36.44 -1.48
C ASN A 166 7.96 -37.80 -2.17
N TYR A 167 6.83 -38.16 -2.74
CA TYR A 167 6.68 -39.37 -3.56
C TYR A 167 6.19 -38.97 -4.94
N ASN A 168 6.80 -39.51 -5.98
CA ASN A 168 6.35 -39.29 -7.35
C ASN A 168 6.72 -40.49 -8.21
N ARG A 169 5.72 -41.16 -8.80
CA ARG A 169 5.90 -42.38 -9.55
C ARG A 169 4.84 -42.55 -10.64
N ASP A 170 5.27 -43.00 -11.79
CA ASP A 170 4.41 -43.38 -12.91
C ASP A 170 4.25 -44.89 -12.99
N PHE A 171 3.01 -45.37 -13.06
CA PHE A 171 2.61 -46.75 -13.25
C PHE A 171 1.91 -46.89 -14.60
N GLY A 172 2.69 -46.90 -15.68
CA GLY A 172 2.15 -46.92 -17.03
C GLY A 172 1.36 -45.68 -17.38
N LYS A 173 0.01 -45.80 -17.38
CA LYS A 173 -0.86 -44.62 -17.64
C LYS A 173 -1.26 -43.85 -16.38
N HIS A 174 -0.86 -44.30 -15.21
CA HIS A 174 -1.21 -43.71 -13.91
C HIS A 174 0.01 -42.97 -13.35
N GLY A 175 -0.11 -41.69 -13.13
CA GLY A 175 0.90 -40.88 -12.45
C GLY A 175 0.41 -40.58 -11.04
N GLU A 176 1.18 -40.91 -10.03
CA GLU A 176 0.86 -40.68 -8.62
C GLU A 176 1.90 -39.75 -7.97
N GLY A 177 1.44 -38.74 -7.24
CA GLY A 177 2.29 -37.83 -6.50
C GLY A 177 1.76 -37.65 -5.07
N GLY A 178 2.69 -37.63 -4.12
CA GLY A 178 2.40 -37.36 -2.72
C GLY A 178 3.45 -36.41 -2.12
N LEU A 179 3.00 -35.49 -1.30
CA LEU A 179 3.87 -34.60 -0.54
C LEU A 179 3.32 -34.46 0.86
N LEU A 180 4.15 -34.66 1.88
CA LEU A 180 3.83 -34.41 3.27
C LEU A 180 4.90 -33.46 3.83
N VAL A 181 4.49 -32.34 4.42
CA VAL A 181 5.38 -31.31 4.92
C VAL A 181 5.01 -30.97 6.38
N TYR A 182 5.98 -31.09 7.26
CA TYR A 182 5.92 -30.53 8.59
C TYR A 182 6.77 -29.25 8.60
N GLN A 183 6.22 -28.13 9.11
CA GLN A 183 6.92 -26.86 9.20
C GLN A 183 6.77 -26.20 10.57
N LEU A 184 7.84 -25.53 11.00
CA LEU A 184 7.88 -24.70 12.19
C LEU A 184 8.49 -23.36 11.83
N ARG A 185 7.79 -22.27 12.19
CA ARG A 185 8.26 -20.89 12.02
C ARG A 185 8.35 -20.21 13.38
N ASN A 186 9.43 -19.47 13.57
CA ASN A 186 9.61 -18.61 14.72
C ASN A 186 10.18 -17.26 14.24
N ASN A 187 9.43 -16.18 14.47
CA ASN A 187 9.83 -14.82 14.15
C ASN A 187 9.91 -14.02 15.46
N LEU A 188 11.02 -13.34 15.68
CA LEU A 188 11.30 -12.60 16.89
C LEU A 188 11.74 -11.17 16.55
N GLN A 189 11.16 -10.19 17.24
CA GLN A 189 11.56 -8.78 17.24
C GLN A 189 11.92 -8.34 18.67
N PRO A 190 13.13 -8.63 19.16
CA PRO A 190 13.47 -8.50 20.58
C PRO A 190 13.48 -7.05 21.08
N ASN A 191 13.66 -6.08 20.20
CA ASN A 191 13.65 -4.65 20.52
C ASN A 191 12.34 -3.94 20.13
N ALA A 192 11.21 -4.66 20.12
CA ALA A 192 9.90 -4.06 19.90
C ALA A 192 9.46 -3.19 21.09
N GLY A 193 8.59 -2.22 20.82
CA GLY A 193 8.17 -1.19 21.78
C GLY A 193 7.28 -1.67 22.94
N SER A 194 6.93 -2.96 23.03
CA SER A 194 6.15 -3.53 24.12
C SER A 194 6.53 -4.98 24.41
N LEU A 195 6.23 -5.44 25.63
CA LEU A 195 6.43 -6.84 26.02
C LEU A 195 5.74 -7.80 25.06
N GLN A 196 4.47 -7.57 24.73
CA GLN A 196 3.73 -8.45 23.81
C GLN A 196 4.35 -8.47 22.41
N ALA A 197 4.79 -7.33 21.89
CA ALA A 197 5.43 -7.24 20.57
C ALA A 197 6.83 -7.89 20.55
N SER A 198 7.53 -7.97 21.68
CA SER A 198 8.85 -8.59 21.80
C SER A 198 8.82 -10.12 21.91
N LEU A 199 7.65 -10.71 22.17
CA LEU A 199 7.51 -12.17 22.23
C LEU A 199 7.57 -12.78 20.81
N PRO A 200 8.08 -14.02 20.67
CA PRO A 200 8.18 -14.65 19.35
C PRO A 200 6.81 -14.94 18.74
N TYR A 201 6.71 -14.83 17.40
CA TYR A 201 5.58 -15.36 16.61
C TYR A 201 5.88 -16.78 16.20
N ARG A 202 5.10 -17.72 16.67
CA ARG A 202 5.28 -19.14 16.41
C ARG A 202 4.10 -19.72 15.66
N ASN A 203 4.41 -20.42 14.57
CA ASN A 203 3.46 -21.20 13.80
C ASN A 203 4.03 -22.60 13.59
N VAL A 204 3.15 -23.60 13.66
CA VAL A 204 3.45 -24.97 13.31
C VAL A 204 2.43 -25.46 12.32
N GLY A 205 2.84 -26.26 11.34
CA GLY A 205 1.93 -26.78 10.33
C GLY A 205 2.31 -28.19 9.88
N LEU A 206 1.31 -28.98 9.61
CA LEU A 206 1.41 -30.22 8.85
C LEU A 206 0.56 -30.04 7.61
N SER A 207 1.16 -30.15 6.43
CA SER A 207 0.47 -30.01 5.14
C SER A 207 0.71 -31.24 4.29
N GLY A 208 -0.32 -31.65 3.57
CA GLY A 208 -0.23 -32.77 2.65
C GLY A 208 -0.83 -32.44 1.29
N ARG A 209 -0.28 -33.06 0.26
CA ARG A 209 -0.77 -33.01 -1.10
C ARG A 209 -0.76 -34.42 -1.68
N PHE A 210 -1.82 -34.77 -2.35
CA PHE A 210 -1.93 -35.97 -3.16
C PHE A 210 -2.36 -35.57 -4.55
N THR A 211 -1.68 -36.07 -5.57
CA THR A 211 -1.99 -35.86 -6.99
C THR A 211 -2.12 -37.17 -7.71
N TYR A 212 -3.09 -37.24 -8.60
CA TYR A 212 -3.31 -38.39 -9.47
C TYR A 212 -3.54 -37.93 -10.90
N ALA A 213 -2.86 -38.55 -11.84
CA ALA A 213 -3.03 -38.31 -13.26
C ALA A 213 -3.32 -39.62 -14.00
N TYR A 214 -4.29 -39.62 -14.90
CA TYR A 214 -4.58 -40.76 -15.76
C TYR A 214 -4.38 -40.39 -17.22
N ASN A 215 -3.41 -41.04 -17.86
CA ASN A 215 -3.09 -40.94 -19.29
C ASN A 215 -2.94 -39.49 -19.79
N ASN A 216 -2.47 -38.59 -18.94
CA ASN A 216 -2.37 -37.14 -19.21
C ASN A 216 -3.69 -36.50 -19.68
N ARG A 217 -4.84 -37.08 -19.28
CA ARG A 217 -6.19 -36.60 -19.62
C ARG A 217 -6.94 -36.09 -18.39
N TYR A 218 -6.97 -36.90 -17.35
CA TYR A 218 -7.70 -36.61 -16.11
C TYR A 218 -6.72 -36.41 -14.98
N PHE A 219 -6.95 -35.35 -14.21
CA PHE A 219 -6.11 -35.00 -13.07
C PHE A 219 -7.00 -34.77 -11.87
N ALA A 220 -6.59 -35.31 -10.73
CA ALA A 220 -7.21 -35.05 -9.45
C ALA A 220 -6.11 -34.63 -8.45
N GLU A 221 -6.42 -33.66 -7.62
CA GLU A 221 -5.53 -33.17 -6.57
C GLU A 221 -6.33 -33.01 -5.28
N PHE A 222 -5.76 -33.44 -4.17
CA PHE A 222 -6.26 -33.19 -2.84
C PHE A 222 -5.14 -32.61 -1.99
N ASN A 223 -5.42 -31.49 -1.31
CA ASN A 223 -4.48 -30.87 -0.39
C ASN A 223 -5.16 -30.68 0.98
N PHE A 224 -4.36 -30.68 2.02
CA PHE A 224 -4.79 -30.24 3.33
C PHE A 224 -3.68 -29.49 4.05
N GLY A 225 -4.07 -28.55 4.91
CA GLY A 225 -3.23 -27.91 5.89
C GLY A 225 -3.83 -28.06 7.27
N TYR A 226 -3.04 -28.51 8.23
CA TYR A 226 -3.38 -28.51 9.66
C TYR A 226 -2.39 -27.60 10.37
N ASN A 227 -2.82 -26.35 10.61
CA ASN A 227 -1.94 -25.28 11.04
C ASN A 227 -2.30 -24.78 12.44
N GLY A 228 -1.28 -24.52 13.27
CA GLY A 228 -1.42 -23.96 14.60
C GLY A 228 -0.77 -22.59 14.70
N SER A 229 -1.47 -21.63 15.34
CA SER A 229 -1.00 -20.27 15.57
C SER A 229 -1.13 -19.89 17.06
N GLU A 230 -0.09 -19.32 17.64
CA GLU A 230 -0.11 -18.81 19.02
C GLU A 230 -0.95 -17.55 19.21
N ARG A 231 -1.48 -16.97 18.13
CA ARG A 231 -2.43 -15.84 18.22
C ARG A 231 -3.73 -16.20 18.92
N PHE A 232 -4.10 -17.50 18.90
CA PHE A 232 -5.35 -18.02 19.45
C PHE A 232 -5.15 -18.77 20.74
N HIS A 233 -6.20 -18.82 21.55
CA HIS A 233 -6.24 -19.65 22.73
C HIS A 233 -5.97 -21.13 22.39
N LYS A 234 -5.45 -21.91 23.33
CA LYS A 234 -5.06 -23.32 23.11
C LYS A 234 -6.18 -24.18 22.49
N SER A 235 -7.46 -23.92 22.81
CA SER A 235 -8.62 -24.62 22.29
C SER A 235 -8.96 -24.27 20.83
N LYS A 236 -8.52 -23.11 20.32
CA LYS A 236 -8.81 -22.60 18.97
C LYS A 236 -7.54 -22.46 18.11
N ARG A 237 -6.40 -22.90 18.64
CA ARG A 237 -5.07 -22.71 18.04
C ARG A 237 -4.92 -23.40 16.71
N PHE A 238 -5.48 -24.60 16.54
CA PHE A 238 -5.31 -25.41 15.34
C PHE A 238 -6.54 -25.30 14.42
N GLY A 239 -6.26 -25.18 13.11
CA GLY A 239 -7.27 -25.18 12.05
C GLY A 239 -6.95 -26.21 10.98
N PHE A 240 -7.97 -26.86 10.43
CA PHE A 240 -7.88 -27.79 9.30
C PHE A 240 -8.47 -27.15 8.05
N PHE A 241 -7.69 -27.16 6.96
CA PHE A 241 -7.95 -26.43 5.73
C PHE A 241 -7.76 -27.35 4.52
N PRO A 242 -8.81 -28.09 4.11
CA PRO A 242 -8.75 -28.99 2.95
C PRO A 242 -9.03 -28.23 1.64
N SER A 243 -8.48 -28.77 0.53
CA SER A 243 -8.84 -28.37 -0.82
C SER A 243 -8.78 -29.54 -1.79
N ALA A 244 -9.61 -29.49 -2.83
CA ALA A 244 -9.62 -30.47 -3.90
C ALA A 244 -9.71 -29.77 -5.26
N GLY A 245 -9.10 -30.35 -6.28
CA GLY A 245 -9.13 -29.87 -7.65
C GLY A 245 -9.22 -31.03 -8.65
N LEU A 246 -9.93 -30.78 -9.73
CA LEU A 246 -10.05 -31.69 -10.87
C LEU A 246 -9.69 -30.94 -12.15
N ALA A 247 -9.02 -31.62 -13.06
CA ALA A 247 -8.79 -31.10 -14.40
C ALA A 247 -8.96 -32.18 -15.46
N TRP A 248 -9.48 -31.76 -16.61
CA TRP A 248 -9.64 -32.58 -17.79
C TRP A 248 -9.00 -31.92 -18.99
N VAL A 249 -8.03 -32.59 -19.60
CA VAL A 249 -7.43 -32.17 -20.87
C VAL A 249 -8.23 -32.79 -22.01
N VAL A 250 -9.27 -32.09 -22.41
CA VAL A 250 -10.22 -32.52 -23.45
C VAL A 250 -9.50 -32.78 -24.77
N SER A 251 -8.50 -31.96 -25.09
CA SER A 251 -7.70 -32.10 -26.32
C SER A 251 -6.86 -33.36 -26.40
N ASN A 252 -6.72 -34.15 -25.32
CA ASN A 252 -6.05 -35.43 -25.31
C ASN A 252 -7.00 -36.60 -25.56
N GLU A 253 -8.30 -36.34 -25.75
CA GLU A 253 -9.28 -37.35 -26.11
C GLU A 253 -9.26 -37.62 -27.64
N SER A 254 -9.51 -38.87 -28.05
CA SER A 254 -9.52 -39.25 -29.44
C SER A 254 -10.58 -38.55 -30.30
N PHE A 255 -11.73 -38.20 -29.69
CA PHE A 255 -12.77 -37.46 -30.42
C PHE A 255 -12.37 -36.02 -30.73
N TRP A 256 -11.31 -35.49 -30.10
CA TRP A 256 -10.82 -34.11 -30.32
C TRP A 256 -9.85 -34.02 -31.51
N ASP A 257 -9.33 -35.15 -32.03
CA ASP A 257 -8.32 -35.15 -33.08
C ASP A 257 -8.69 -34.27 -34.31
N PRO A 258 -9.96 -34.25 -34.79
CA PRO A 258 -10.33 -33.39 -35.91
C PRO A 258 -10.20 -31.88 -35.63
N PHE A 259 -10.24 -31.46 -34.38
CA PHE A 259 -10.21 -30.06 -33.97
C PHE A 259 -8.81 -29.56 -33.61
N LYS A 260 -7.83 -30.44 -33.46
CA LYS A 260 -6.46 -30.11 -33.01
C LYS A 260 -5.74 -29.12 -33.90
N SER A 261 -6.07 -29.06 -35.21
CA SER A 261 -5.50 -28.08 -36.13
C SER A 261 -5.90 -26.63 -35.81
N VAL A 262 -7.02 -26.45 -35.15
CA VAL A 262 -7.55 -25.12 -34.76
C VAL A 262 -7.38 -24.91 -33.26
N VAL A 263 -7.81 -25.87 -32.43
CA VAL A 263 -7.70 -25.84 -30.97
C VAL A 263 -6.77 -26.95 -30.53
N SER A 264 -5.49 -26.65 -30.47
CA SER A 264 -4.44 -27.66 -30.17
C SER A 264 -4.43 -28.11 -28.72
N LYS A 265 -4.90 -27.26 -27.80
CA LYS A 265 -5.09 -27.58 -26.38
C LYS A 265 -6.44 -27.07 -25.91
N LEU A 266 -7.15 -27.92 -25.20
CA LEU A 266 -8.34 -27.53 -24.41
C LEU A 266 -8.29 -28.24 -23.08
N LYS A 267 -8.28 -27.46 -21.96
CA LYS A 267 -8.26 -27.98 -20.60
C LYS A 267 -9.29 -27.25 -19.74
N LEU A 268 -10.09 -28.01 -19.04
CA LEU A 268 -11.03 -27.56 -18.04
C LEU A 268 -10.46 -27.82 -16.65
N ARG A 269 -10.62 -26.87 -15.72
CA ARG A 269 -10.25 -27.02 -14.32
C ARG A 269 -11.37 -26.57 -13.41
N ALA A 270 -11.53 -27.26 -12.30
CA ALA A 270 -12.41 -26.86 -11.21
C ALA A 270 -11.70 -27.15 -9.88
N SER A 271 -11.78 -26.22 -8.94
CA SER A 271 -11.24 -26.42 -7.60
C SER A 271 -12.14 -25.81 -6.54
N TYR A 272 -12.12 -26.45 -5.38
CA TYR A 272 -12.75 -25.95 -4.16
C TYR A 272 -11.81 -26.14 -2.98
N GLY A 273 -11.67 -25.13 -2.13
CA GLY A 273 -10.82 -25.24 -0.96
C GLY A 273 -11.18 -24.26 0.14
N ILE A 274 -10.76 -24.60 1.35
CA ILE A 274 -10.88 -23.74 2.53
C ILE A 274 -9.48 -23.29 2.92
N VAL A 275 -9.31 -21.97 3.11
CA VAL A 275 -8.06 -21.36 3.55
C VAL A 275 -8.30 -20.66 4.88
N GLY A 276 -7.40 -20.86 5.85
CA GLY A 276 -7.42 -20.17 7.13
C GLY A 276 -6.50 -18.95 7.12
N ASN A 277 -6.93 -17.89 7.78
CA ASN A 277 -6.14 -16.71 8.04
C ASN A 277 -6.05 -16.45 9.53
N ASP A 278 -4.82 -16.37 10.07
CA ASP A 278 -4.53 -16.00 11.46
C ASP A 278 -4.12 -14.53 11.61
N ALA A 279 -3.88 -13.81 10.52
CA ALA A 279 -3.54 -12.40 10.51
C ALA A 279 -4.78 -11.50 10.69
N ILE A 280 -5.59 -11.83 11.68
CA ILE A 280 -6.82 -11.11 12.02
C ILE A 280 -6.52 -9.90 12.91
N GLY A 281 -6.50 -8.70 12.32
CA GLY A 281 -6.19 -7.46 13.04
C GLY A 281 -4.71 -7.32 13.45
N SER A 282 -4.37 -6.19 14.06
CA SER A 282 -3.00 -5.84 14.49
C SER A 282 -2.61 -6.41 15.86
N GLY A 283 -3.58 -6.87 16.65
CA GLY A 283 -3.36 -7.36 18.01
C GLY A 283 -2.71 -8.74 18.07
N ARG A 284 -1.93 -8.97 19.13
CA ARG A 284 -1.40 -10.29 19.50
C ARG A 284 -2.16 -10.82 20.70
N PHE A 285 -2.23 -12.14 20.83
CA PHE A 285 -2.87 -12.80 21.99
C PHE A 285 -4.26 -12.22 22.26
N LEU A 286 -5.09 -12.15 21.20
CA LEU A 286 -6.42 -11.54 21.26
C LEU A 286 -7.34 -12.17 22.32
N TYR A 287 -7.01 -13.38 22.76
CA TYR A 287 -7.70 -14.10 23.83
C TYR A 287 -7.33 -13.62 25.24
N LEU A 288 -6.34 -12.73 25.39
CA LEU A 288 -5.95 -12.13 26.68
C LEU A 288 -6.49 -10.72 26.79
N SER A 289 -6.84 -10.30 28.01
CA SER A 289 -7.10 -8.89 28.33
C SER A 289 -5.84 -8.06 28.16
N ASP A 290 -6.02 -6.79 27.78
CA ASP A 290 -4.94 -5.79 27.71
C ASP A 290 -5.37 -4.58 28.54
N ILE A 291 -4.61 -4.30 29.60
CA ILE A 291 -4.90 -3.25 30.55
C ILE A 291 -3.70 -2.30 30.60
N ASN A 292 -3.94 -1.02 30.35
CA ASN A 292 -2.95 0.04 30.53
C ASN A 292 -2.98 0.48 32.00
N MET A 293 -1.91 0.19 32.72
CA MET A 293 -1.76 0.54 34.15
C MET A 293 -1.23 1.97 34.36
N ASN A 294 -0.76 2.64 33.30
CA ASN A 294 -0.19 3.99 33.34
C ASN A 294 -0.82 4.82 32.21
N ASP A 295 -2.11 5.08 32.32
CA ASP A 295 -2.86 5.87 31.34
C ASP A 295 -3.05 7.30 31.86
N SER A 296 -2.25 8.23 31.34
CA SER A 296 -2.28 9.63 31.75
C SER A 296 -3.63 10.31 31.47
N LYS A 297 -4.38 9.84 30.46
CA LYS A 297 -5.72 10.36 30.16
C LYS A 297 -6.74 10.13 31.28
N TYR A 298 -6.57 9.05 32.02
CA TYR A 298 -7.43 8.68 33.16
C TYR A 298 -6.73 8.89 34.50
N GLY A 299 -5.65 9.66 34.48
CA GLY A 299 -4.93 10.07 35.67
C GLY A 299 -5.61 11.18 36.42
N ALA A 300 -5.10 11.49 37.61
CA ALA A 300 -5.52 12.60 38.44
C ALA A 300 -4.29 13.39 38.91
N ASN A 301 -4.53 14.70 39.08
CA ASN A 301 -3.53 15.60 39.65
C ASN A 301 -3.77 15.75 41.14
N PHE A 302 -2.71 15.68 41.93
CA PHE A 302 -2.70 15.78 43.40
C PHE A 302 -1.74 16.90 43.83
N GLY A 303 -1.72 17.19 45.11
CA GLY A 303 -0.90 18.24 45.69
C GLY A 303 -1.63 19.58 45.80
N TYR A 304 -1.07 20.49 46.55
CA TYR A 304 -1.66 21.82 46.81
C TYR A 304 -1.89 22.63 45.53
N ASN A 305 -0.96 22.50 44.55
CA ASN A 305 -0.99 23.19 43.27
C ASN A 305 -1.46 22.27 42.12
N PHE A 306 -1.96 21.08 42.38
CA PHE A 306 -2.32 20.08 41.36
C PHE A 306 -1.16 19.73 40.38
N ASP A 307 0.07 19.82 40.86
CA ASP A 307 1.29 19.61 40.08
C ASP A 307 1.83 18.17 40.12
N TYR A 308 1.28 17.33 40.99
CA TYR A 308 1.63 15.91 41.11
C TYR A 308 0.65 15.04 40.34
N HIS A 309 0.99 14.70 39.09
CA HIS A 309 0.17 13.83 38.25
C HIS A 309 0.37 12.37 38.62
N ARG A 310 -0.71 11.62 38.75
CA ARG A 310 -0.74 10.16 38.85
C ARG A 310 -1.51 9.59 37.69
N ASP A 311 -0.87 8.69 36.90
CA ASP A 311 -1.54 7.96 35.83
C ASP A 311 -2.64 7.05 36.39
N GLY A 312 -3.71 6.92 35.64
CA GLY A 312 -4.81 6.01 35.94
C GLY A 312 -4.70 4.67 35.23
N ILE A 313 -5.79 3.93 35.24
CA ILE A 313 -5.91 2.61 34.62
C ILE A 313 -6.97 2.67 33.54
N SER A 314 -6.73 2.02 32.40
CA SER A 314 -7.75 1.81 31.36
C SER A 314 -7.71 0.41 30.78
N VAL A 315 -8.86 -0.11 30.36
CA VAL A 315 -8.95 -1.40 29.66
C VAL A 315 -8.86 -1.13 28.16
N LYS A 316 -7.82 -1.69 27.49
CA LYS A 316 -7.64 -1.61 26.04
C LYS A 316 -8.34 -2.75 25.30
N ARG A 317 -8.51 -3.88 25.95
CA ARG A 317 -9.18 -5.07 25.41
C ARG A 317 -9.62 -6.01 26.51
N TYR A 318 -10.83 -6.57 26.38
CA TYR A 318 -11.32 -7.68 27.18
C TYR A 318 -10.79 -9.00 26.60
N SER A 319 -10.62 -10.01 27.47
CA SER A 319 -10.27 -11.37 27.05
C SER A 319 -11.41 -12.06 26.31
N ASP A 320 -11.11 -12.77 25.22
CA ASP A 320 -12.06 -13.63 24.54
C ASP A 320 -11.35 -14.89 24.01
N PRO A 321 -11.45 -16.04 24.69
CA PRO A 321 -10.88 -17.33 24.27
C PRO A 321 -11.53 -17.93 23.02
N GLU A 322 -12.69 -17.42 22.59
CA GLU A 322 -13.43 -17.92 21.43
C GLU A 322 -12.93 -17.35 20.11
N ILE A 323 -12.10 -16.31 20.14
CA ILE A 323 -11.48 -15.75 18.93
C ILE A 323 -10.67 -16.84 18.21
N THR A 324 -10.94 -17.00 16.91
CA THR A 324 -10.43 -18.08 16.08
C THR A 324 -10.06 -17.62 14.67
N TRP A 325 -9.63 -18.56 13.85
CA TRP A 325 -9.28 -18.39 12.46
C TRP A 325 -10.42 -17.79 11.64
N GLU A 326 -10.10 -16.80 10.85
CA GLU A 326 -10.91 -16.40 9.71
C GLU A 326 -10.78 -17.47 8.62
N LYS A 327 -11.89 -17.87 8.00
CA LYS A 327 -11.95 -18.95 7.00
C LYS A 327 -12.48 -18.41 5.68
N SER A 328 -11.80 -18.74 4.60
CA SER A 328 -12.22 -18.42 3.25
C SER A 328 -12.46 -19.68 2.45
N ALA A 329 -13.70 -19.91 2.04
CA ALA A 329 -14.07 -20.94 1.08
C ALA A 329 -13.97 -20.39 -0.32
N LYS A 330 -13.10 -20.97 -1.15
CA LYS A 330 -12.81 -20.53 -2.51
C LYS A 330 -13.22 -21.59 -3.52
N THR A 331 -13.90 -21.15 -4.58
CA THR A 331 -14.24 -21.97 -5.75
C THR A 331 -13.65 -21.30 -6.97
N ASN A 332 -13.00 -22.08 -7.84
CA ASN A 332 -12.45 -21.58 -9.09
C ASN A 332 -12.82 -22.54 -10.22
N PHE A 333 -13.24 -21.98 -11.34
CA PHE A 333 -13.45 -22.68 -12.62
C PHE A 333 -12.57 -22.02 -13.66
N ALA A 334 -11.80 -22.80 -14.39
CA ALA A 334 -10.91 -22.30 -15.41
C ALA A 334 -11.04 -23.05 -16.73
N LEU A 335 -10.95 -22.29 -17.81
CA LEU A 335 -10.87 -22.74 -19.19
C LEU A 335 -9.51 -22.30 -19.75
N GLU A 336 -8.68 -23.26 -20.15
CA GLU A 336 -7.43 -23.02 -20.83
C GLU A 336 -7.52 -23.57 -22.25
N PHE A 337 -7.22 -22.73 -23.25
CA PHE A 337 -7.16 -23.22 -24.62
C PHE A 337 -6.04 -22.56 -25.42
N THR A 338 -5.51 -23.30 -26.39
CA THR A 338 -4.50 -22.83 -27.33
C THR A 338 -5.07 -22.92 -28.73
N LEU A 339 -5.06 -21.80 -29.48
CA LEU A 339 -5.50 -21.72 -30.87
C LEU A 339 -4.29 -21.66 -31.78
N PHE A 340 -4.30 -22.49 -32.84
CA PHE A 340 -3.30 -22.52 -33.90
C PHE A 340 -1.86 -22.69 -33.40
N ASP A 341 -1.67 -23.27 -32.21
CA ASP A 341 -0.38 -23.39 -31.48
C ASP A 341 0.28 -22.06 -31.10
N ASP A 342 -0.31 -20.92 -31.49
CA ASP A 342 0.26 -19.59 -31.31
C ASP A 342 -0.42 -18.76 -30.20
N LEU A 343 -1.74 -18.95 -29.98
CA LEU A 343 -2.52 -18.14 -29.05
C LEU A 343 -2.98 -18.97 -27.85
N ASN A 344 -2.42 -18.69 -26.69
CA ASN A 344 -2.86 -19.24 -25.40
C ASN A 344 -3.83 -18.30 -24.71
N VAL A 345 -4.96 -18.82 -24.28
CA VAL A 345 -5.96 -18.09 -23.49
C VAL A 345 -6.30 -18.88 -22.24
N THR A 346 -6.30 -18.19 -21.12
CA THR A 346 -6.80 -18.71 -19.84
C THR A 346 -7.88 -17.79 -19.35
N ALA A 347 -9.07 -18.33 -19.10
CA ALA A 347 -10.20 -17.62 -18.52
C ALA A 347 -10.61 -18.32 -17.23
N GLU A 348 -10.70 -17.56 -16.14
CA GLU A 348 -11.04 -18.06 -14.83
C GLU A 348 -12.21 -17.30 -14.23
N TYR A 349 -13.14 -18.00 -13.64
CA TYR A 349 -14.17 -17.44 -12.78
C TYR A 349 -14.01 -17.98 -11.37
N TYR A 350 -13.96 -17.09 -10.40
CA TYR A 350 -13.80 -17.47 -9.01
C TYR A 350 -14.83 -16.81 -8.11
N THR A 351 -15.15 -17.54 -7.03
CA THR A 351 -15.89 -16.98 -5.91
C THR A 351 -15.18 -17.30 -4.61
N GLU A 352 -15.26 -16.38 -3.68
CA GLU A 352 -14.73 -16.52 -2.33
C GLU A 352 -15.83 -16.15 -1.32
N ARG A 353 -16.04 -17.00 -0.32
CA ARG A 353 -16.86 -16.66 0.84
C ARG A 353 -16.02 -16.71 2.09
N ARG A 354 -15.80 -15.54 2.66
CA ARG A 354 -15.01 -15.35 3.87
C ARG A 354 -15.94 -15.27 5.07
N LYS A 355 -15.66 -16.11 6.07
CA LYS A 355 -16.45 -16.22 7.30
C LYS A 355 -15.58 -16.04 8.53
N SER A 356 -16.22 -15.81 9.66
CA SER A 356 -15.57 -15.62 10.95
C SER A 356 -14.59 -14.43 10.91
N ILE A 357 -14.92 -13.37 10.17
CA ILE A 357 -14.15 -12.12 10.12
C ILE A 357 -14.26 -11.47 11.50
N LEU A 358 -13.11 -11.10 12.07
CA LEU A 358 -13.06 -10.42 13.35
C LEU A 358 -13.64 -9.01 13.22
N GLN A 359 -14.66 -8.73 14.03
CA GLN A 359 -15.33 -7.44 14.09
C GLN A 359 -15.44 -6.95 15.53
N GLN A 360 -15.47 -5.64 15.71
CA GLN A 360 -15.88 -5.01 16.97
C GLN A 360 -17.41 -5.13 17.10
N ARG A 361 -17.89 -5.51 18.30
CA ARG A 361 -19.31 -5.66 18.57
C ARG A 361 -19.99 -4.30 18.61
N ALA A 362 -20.95 -4.06 17.73
CA ALA A 362 -21.69 -2.81 17.66
C ALA A 362 -23.04 -2.87 18.43
N SER A 363 -23.62 -4.06 18.59
CA SER A 363 -24.91 -4.26 19.24
C SER A 363 -24.88 -4.18 20.76
N ILE A 364 -23.70 -4.09 21.38
CA ILE A 364 -23.57 -3.98 22.83
C ILE A 364 -23.85 -2.52 23.25
N PRO A 365 -24.88 -2.24 24.03
CA PRO A 365 -25.23 -0.88 24.38
C PRO A 365 -24.22 -0.25 25.35
N ALA A 366 -23.99 1.05 25.20
CA ALA A 366 -23.09 1.80 26.06
C ALA A 366 -23.47 1.79 27.54
N SER A 367 -24.76 1.51 27.85
CA SER A 367 -25.26 1.35 29.22
C SER A 367 -24.64 0.16 29.98
N MET A 368 -23.99 -0.78 29.29
CA MET A 368 -23.21 -1.84 29.94
C MET A 368 -21.93 -1.32 30.60
N GLY A 369 -21.52 -0.09 30.36
CA GLY A 369 -20.37 0.53 30.99
C GLY A 369 -19.01 -0.08 30.61
N LEU A 370 -18.91 -0.72 29.44
CA LEU A 370 -17.65 -1.25 28.95
C LEU A 370 -16.70 -0.12 28.55
N TRP A 371 -15.44 -0.23 28.90
CA TRP A 371 -14.39 0.72 28.50
C TRP A 371 -14.15 0.72 26.98
N VAL A 372 -14.20 -0.47 26.38
CA VAL A 372 -14.05 -0.67 24.94
C VAL A 372 -15.01 -1.75 24.49
N GLN A 373 -15.49 -1.65 23.26
CA GLN A 373 -16.31 -2.69 22.66
C GLN A 373 -15.45 -3.95 22.42
N PRO A 374 -15.90 -5.15 22.82
CA PRO A 374 -15.20 -6.39 22.58
C PRO A 374 -15.22 -6.76 21.10
N TYR A 375 -14.33 -7.66 20.72
CA TYR A 375 -14.26 -8.23 19.38
C TYR A 375 -14.86 -9.63 19.35
N ALA A 376 -15.42 -10.05 18.21
CA ALA A 376 -15.86 -11.41 17.95
C ALA A 376 -15.75 -11.77 16.46
N ASN A 377 -15.64 -13.05 16.14
CA ASN A 377 -15.58 -13.57 14.77
C ASN A 377 -17.00 -13.72 14.16
N LEU A 378 -17.62 -12.63 13.79
CA LEU A 378 -19.02 -12.57 13.34
C LEU A 378 -19.19 -12.26 11.86
N GLY A 379 -18.28 -11.49 11.28
CA GLY A 379 -18.43 -10.95 9.94
C GLY A 379 -18.34 -12.01 8.84
N GLU A 380 -19.12 -11.80 7.77
CA GLU A 380 -18.99 -12.54 6.52
C GLU A 380 -18.91 -11.58 5.34
N ALA A 381 -18.05 -11.92 4.38
CA ALA A 381 -17.94 -11.21 3.11
C ALA A 381 -17.88 -12.22 1.96
N LYS A 382 -18.33 -11.79 0.78
CA LYS A 382 -18.24 -12.53 -0.46
C LYS A 382 -17.42 -11.74 -1.45
N GLY A 383 -16.56 -12.43 -2.19
CA GLY A 383 -15.86 -11.89 -3.35
C GLY A 383 -16.15 -12.76 -4.57
N SER A 384 -16.18 -12.16 -5.75
CA SER A 384 -16.25 -12.90 -7.01
C SER A 384 -15.54 -12.11 -8.10
N GLY A 385 -15.02 -12.83 -9.08
CA GLY A 385 -14.30 -12.16 -10.17
C GLY A 385 -14.07 -13.07 -11.38
N VAL A 386 -13.57 -12.43 -12.42
CA VAL A 386 -13.14 -13.05 -13.66
C VAL A 386 -11.73 -12.60 -13.95
N ASP A 387 -10.84 -13.56 -14.22
CA ASP A 387 -9.48 -13.32 -14.70
C ASP A 387 -9.33 -13.84 -16.13
N LEU A 388 -8.76 -13.01 -17.00
CA LEU A 388 -8.44 -13.37 -18.38
C LEU A 388 -6.96 -13.12 -18.63
N SER A 389 -6.27 -14.11 -19.16
CA SER A 389 -4.90 -14.01 -19.63
C SER A 389 -4.80 -14.44 -21.08
N LEU A 390 -4.03 -13.70 -21.87
CA LEU A 390 -3.85 -13.91 -23.31
C LEU A 390 -2.37 -13.78 -23.62
N ASP A 391 -1.80 -14.83 -24.28
CA ASP A 391 -0.46 -14.85 -24.80
C ASP A 391 -0.45 -15.37 -26.24
N TYR A 392 -0.03 -14.50 -27.17
CA TYR A 392 0.12 -14.83 -28.59
C TYR A 392 1.58 -14.72 -28.97
N ASN A 393 2.15 -15.78 -29.56
CA ASN A 393 3.53 -15.84 -29.98
C ASN A 393 3.62 -16.41 -31.39
N LYS A 394 4.09 -15.61 -32.35
CA LYS A 394 4.21 -16.00 -33.77
C LYS A 394 5.59 -15.70 -34.30
N TYR A 395 6.20 -16.72 -34.88
CA TYR A 395 7.42 -16.60 -35.66
C TYR A 395 7.09 -16.72 -37.16
N PHE A 396 7.52 -15.73 -37.94
CA PHE A 396 7.24 -15.66 -39.36
C PHE A 396 8.44 -16.17 -40.19
N ALA A 397 8.16 -16.65 -41.41
CA ALA A 397 9.17 -17.16 -42.31
C ALA A 397 10.28 -16.15 -42.67
N ASN A 398 9.99 -14.85 -42.59
CA ASN A 398 10.93 -13.74 -42.83
C ASN A 398 11.84 -13.45 -41.61
N LYS A 399 11.84 -14.31 -40.59
CA LYS A 399 12.59 -14.18 -39.35
C LYS A 399 12.09 -13.03 -38.46
N SER A 400 10.91 -12.47 -38.69
CA SER A 400 10.26 -11.60 -37.73
C SER A 400 9.48 -12.45 -36.71
N TRP A 401 9.25 -11.84 -35.55
CA TRP A 401 8.42 -12.45 -34.51
C TRP A 401 7.48 -11.39 -33.92
N LEU A 402 6.31 -11.83 -33.52
CA LEU A 402 5.32 -11.01 -32.84
C LEU A 402 4.88 -11.72 -31.55
N GLN A 403 4.91 -11.00 -30.43
CA GLN A 403 4.35 -11.43 -29.18
C GLN A 403 3.30 -10.40 -28.73
N LEU A 404 2.08 -10.87 -28.43
CA LEU A 404 1.04 -10.07 -27.79
C LEU A 404 0.76 -10.68 -26.43
N ARG A 405 0.60 -9.82 -25.44
CA ARG A 405 0.25 -10.21 -24.06
C ARG A 405 -0.90 -9.36 -23.57
N GLY A 406 -1.82 -9.96 -22.84
CA GLY A 406 -2.93 -9.27 -22.24
C GLY A 406 -3.38 -9.95 -20.96
N ASN A 407 -3.74 -9.17 -19.98
CA ASN A 407 -4.42 -9.62 -18.77
C ASN A 407 -5.55 -8.67 -18.41
N PHE A 408 -6.59 -9.22 -17.85
CA PHE A 408 -7.75 -8.49 -17.40
C PHE A 408 -8.33 -9.17 -16.17
N THR A 409 -8.55 -8.39 -15.11
CA THR A 409 -9.19 -8.84 -13.89
C THR A 409 -10.39 -7.93 -13.61
N TYR A 410 -11.54 -8.53 -13.36
CA TYR A 410 -12.70 -7.88 -12.78
C TYR A 410 -13.04 -8.57 -11.47
N ALA A 411 -12.99 -7.85 -10.35
CA ALA A 411 -13.24 -8.39 -9.03
C ALA A 411 -14.18 -7.48 -8.24
N THR A 412 -15.16 -8.09 -7.57
CA THR A 412 -16.07 -7.40 -6.68
C THR A 412 -16.11 -8.07 -5.32
N SER A 413 -16.47 -7.32 -4.29
CA SER A 413 -16.67 -7.84 -2.94
C SER A 413 -17.88 -7.20 -2.31
N GLU A 414 -18.56 -7.93 -1.39
CA GLU A 414 -19.69 -7.42 -0.65
C GLU A 414 -19.73 -7.95 0.78
N TYR A 415 -20.22 -7.16 1.71
CA TYR A 415 -20.55 -7.63 3.05
C TYR A 415 -21.82 -8.47 3.01
N MET A 416 -21.73 -9.71 3.53
CA MET A 416 -22.88 -10.60 3.71
C MET A 416 -23.44 -10.53 5.13
N VAL A 417 -22.54 -10.41 6.11
CA VAL A 417 -22.88 -10.20 7.52
C VAL A 417 -21.91 -9.15 8.07
N TYR A 418 -22.46 -8.11 8.59
CA TYR A 418 -21.74 -7.04 9.27
C TYR A 418 -22.59 -6.57 10.45
N GLU A 419 -22.06 -6.71 11.68
CA GLU A 419 -22.75 -6.20 12.86
C GLU A 419 -22.57 -4.67 12.89
N ASP A 420 -23.66 -3.98 12.71
CA ASP A 420 -23.74 -2.52 12.73
C ASP A 420 -24.88 -2.08 13.62
N TYR A 421 -24.93 -0.79 13.92
CA TYR A 421 -26.09 -0.20 14.61
C TYR A 421 -27.32 -0.25 13.69
N GLU A 422 -28.49 -0.34 14.29
CA GLU A 422 -29.71 -0.07 13.57
C GLU A 422 -29.85 1.44 13.33
N TYR A 423 -30.15 1.82 12.10
CA TYR A 423 -30.37 3.21 11.68
C TYR A 423 -31.83 3.43 11.30
N PRO A 424 -32.75 3.63 12.28
CA PRO A 424 -34.14 3.92 11.96
C PRO A 424 -34.24 5.17 11.08
N GLY A 425 -34.86 5.02 9.89
CA GLY A 425 -35.01 6.14 8.94
C GLY A 425 -33.78 6.45 8.08
N ALA A 426 -32.67 5.74 8.24
CA ALA A 426 -31.45 5.91 7.44
C ALA A 426 -30.89 4.57 6.93
N TRP A 427 -31.75 3.75 6.33
CA TRP A 427 -31.43 2.39 5.86
C TRP A 427 -30.22 2.32 4.91
N TRP A 428 -29.91 3.41 4.21
CA TRP A 428 -28.76 3.52 3.30
C TRP A 428 -27.41 3.47 4.01
N LYS A 429 -27.37 3.60 5.34
CA LYS A 429 -26.15 3.44 6.14
C LYS A 429 -25.75 1.99 6.36
N GLN A 430 -26.65 1.03 6.13
CA GLN A 430 -26.33 -0.41 6.27
C GLN A 430 -25.25 -0.82 5.29
N LYS A 431 -24.23 -1.52 5.78
CA LYS A 431 -23.07 -1.94 4.97
C LYS A 431 -23.29 -3.25 4.23
N VAL A 432 -24.27 -4.08 4.70
CA VAL A 432 -24.58 -5.38 4.07
C VAL A 432 -25.08 -5.16 2.64
N GLY A 433 -24.54 -5.93 1.69
CA GLY A 433 -24.83 -5.81 0.25
C GLY A 433 -24.00 -4.79 -0.49
N TYR A 434 -23.15 -4.01 0.20
CA TYR A 434 -22.21 -3.07 -0.42
C TYR A 434 -20.79 -3.65 -0.45
N PRO A 435 -19.93 -3.17 -1.39
CA PRO A 435 -18.52 -3.53 -1.43
C PRO A 435 -17.81 -3.30 -0.10
N THR A 436 -16.87 -4.19 0.25
CA THR A 436 -16.15 -4.10 1.53
C THR A 436 -15.33 -2.81 1.68
N ASN A 437 -14.95 -2.18 0.56
CA ASN A 437 -14.19 -0.92 0.50
C ASN A 437 -15.05 0.25 0.02
N GLN A 438 -16.40 0.14 0.08
CA GLN A 438 -17.30 1.24 -0.25
C GLN A 438 -17.07 2.41 0.69
N THR A 439 -17.04 3.61 0.14
CA THR A 439 -16.99 4.85 0.92
C THR A 439 -18.39 5.38 1.16
N TRP A 440 -18.67 5.76 2.41
CA TRP A 440 -19.85 6.56 2.78
C TRP A 440 -19.43 8.01 2.96
N GLY A 441 -20.22 8.91 2.43
CA GLY A 441 -19.95 10.33 2.48
C GLY A 441 -21.18 11.17 2.14
N TYR A 442 -21.00 12.48 2.13
CA TYR A 442 -22.08 13.45 1.91
C TYR A 442 -22.21 13.79 0.43
N ILE A 443 -23.45 14.05 -0.01
CA ILE A 443 -23.70 14.58 -1.32
C ILE A 443 -23.54 16.10 -1.27
N ALA A 444 -22.55 16.64 -1.96
CA ALA A 444 -22.37 18.07 -2.12
C ALA A 444 -23.29 18.60 -3.24
N GLU A 445 -23.97 19.69 -2.98
CA GLU A 445 -24.87 20.37 -3.94
C GLU A 445 -24.20 21.59 -4.60
N GLY A 446 -23.13 22.10 -4.02
CA GLY A 446 -22.40 23.28 -4.47
C GLY A 446 -21.66 23.93 -3.31
N LEU A 447 -21.18 25.16 -3.51
CA LEU A 447 -20.70 26.03 -2.47
C LEU A 447 -21.79 27.06 -2.15
N PHE A 448 -21.92 27.45 -0.89
CA PHE A 448 -22.80 28.55 -0.51
C PHE A 448 -22.40 29.85 -1.25
N VAL A 449 -23.35 30.48 -1.91
CA VAL A 449 -23.09 31.72 -2.67
C VAL A 449 -22.95 32.90 -1.76
N ASP A 450 -23.79 32.99 -0.71
CA ASP A 450 -23.83 34.09 0.25
C ASP A 450 -24.38 33.64 1.61
N ASP A 451 -24.34 34.54 2.59
CA ASP A 451 -24.83 34.29 3.93
C ASP A 451 -26.36 34.14 4.01
N ASN A 452 -27.09 34.68 3.05
CA ASN A 452 -28.53 34.50 2.95
C ASN A 452 -28.89 33.05 2.60
N GLU A 453 -28.14 32.44 1.65
CA GLU A 453 -28.29 31.01 1.37
C GLU A 453 -27.89 30.14 2.57
N VAL A 454 -26.83 30.51 3.29
CA VAL A 454 -26.42 29.84 4.53
C VAL A 454 -27.56 29.82 5.56
N ALA A 455 -28.19 30.98 5.79
CA ALA A 455 -29.26 31.12 6.79
C ALA A 455 -30.55 30.36 6.44
N ASN A 456 -30.79 30.07 5.14
CA ASN A 456 -31.97 29.38 4.63
C ASN A 456 -31.72 27.90 4.26
N SER A 457 -30.59 27.36 4.64
CA SER A 457 -30.20 25.98 4.35
C SER A 457 -30.13 25.12 5.62
N PRO A 458 -30.18 23.77 5.52
CA PRO A 458 -29.98 22.89 6.66
C PRO A 458 -28.65 23.18 7.38
N VAL A 459 -28.65 23.01 8.70
CA VAL A 459 -27.46 23.25 9.53
C VAL A 459 -26.34 22.29 9.11
N GLN A 460 -25.13 22.81 8.87
CA GLN A 460 -23.97 22.07 8.49
C GLN A 460 -23.03 21.77 9.69
N PHE A 461 -21.75 21.46 9.43
CA PHE A 461 -20.78 21.08 10.45
C PHE A 461 -19.94 22.27 10.93
N GLY A 462 -19.82 22.41 12.25
CA GLY A 462 -18.95 23.41 12.88
C GLY A 462 -19.28 24.85 12.49
N GLU A 463 -18.26 25.68 12.33
CA GLU A 463 -18.39 27.06 11.83
C GLU A 463 -18.25 27.04 10.29
N TYR A 464 -19.30 27.46 9.60
CA TYR A 464 -19.36 27.53 8.16
C TYR A 464 -20.01 28.81 7.67
N GLY A 465 -19.82 29.18 6.42
CA GLY A 465 -20.33 30.41 5.83
C GLY A 465 -20.34 30.39 4.32
N ALA A 466 -20.53 31.53 3.69
CA ALA A 466 -20.44 31.69 2.24
C ALA A 466 -19.11 31.15 1.72
N GLY A 467 -19.17 30.43 0.61
CA GLY A 467 -18.02 29.75 -0.02
C GLY A 467 -17.65 28.38 0.55
N ASP A 468 -18.31 27.90 1.59
CA ASP A 468 -18.15 26.56 2.10
C ASP A 468 -19.07 25.57 1.38
N ILE A 469 -18.76 24.26 1.48
CA ILE A 469 -19.52 23.22 0.80
C ILE A 469 -20.92 23.09 1.42
N LYS A 470 -21.95 23.08 0.56
CA LYS A 470 -23.34 22.82 0.92
C LYS A 470 -23.64 21.34 0.73
N TYR A 471 -24.03 20.65 1.79
CA TYR A 471 -24.42 19.25 1.77
C TYR A 471 -25.93 19.07 1.72
N ARG A 472 -26.35 17.96 1.08
CA ARG A 472 -27.76 17.55 1.01
C ARG A 472 -28.19 16.91 2.33
N ASP A 473 -29.31 17.40 2.86
CA ASP A 473 -30.05 16.76 3.94
C ASP A 473 -30.85 15.59 3.35
N VAL A 474 -30.36 14.37 3.57
CA VAL A 474 -30.91 13.14 2.97
C VAL A 474 -32.15 12.67 3.74
N ASN A 475 -32.11 12.76 5.07
CA ASN A 475 -33.19 12.35 5.94
C ASN A 475 -34.25 13.45 6.17
N LYS A 476 -33.97 14.68 5.73
CA LYS A 476 -34.84 15.85 5.80
C LYS A 476 -35.19 16.29 7.24
N ASP A 477 -34.24 16.19 8.14
CA ASP A 477 -34.42 16.62 9.55
C ASP A 477 -33.98 18.07 9.80
N GLY A 478 -33.48 18.78 8.77
CA GLY A 478 -33.03 20.16 8.84
C GLY A 478 -31.57 20.31 9.30
N LYS A 479 -30.84 19.25 9.46
CA LYS A 479 -29.43 19.23 9.91
C LYS A 479 -28.62 18.18 9.12
N ILE A 480 -27.40 18.50 8.80
CA ILE A 480 -26.48 17.53 8.23
C ILE A 480 -25.76 16.80 9.36
N THR A 481 -25.96 15.49 9.42
CA THR A 481 -25.40 14.61 10.46
C THR A 481 -24.82 13.36 9.83
N ASP A 482 -24.30 12.44 10.65
CA ASP A 482 -23.84 11.15 10.16
C ASP A 482 -24.96 10.32 9.51
N LEU A 483 -26.24 10.65 9.76
CA LEU A 483 -27.38 9.97 9.14
C LEU A 483 -27.53 10.34 7.65
N ASP A 484 -26.91 11.41 7.18
CA ASP A 484 -26.95 11.87 5.79
C ASP A 484 -25.82 11.27 4.92
N GLN A 485 -24.96 10.46 5.51
CA GLN A 485 -23.94 9.75 4.76
C GLN A 485 -24.56 8.65 3.93
N VAL A 486 -24.31 8.66 2.63
CA VAL A 486 -24.75 7.64 1.66
C VAL A 486 -23.54 6.98 1.00
N PRO A 487 -23.68 5.79 0.39
CA PRO A 487 -22.59 5.22 -0.40
C PRO A 487 -22.31 6.12 -1.61
N ILE A 488 -21.06 6.54 -1.79
CA ILE A 488 -20.63 7.44 -2.87
C ILE A 488 -19.49 6.83 -3.69
N GLY A 489 -19.54 7.02 -4.99
CA GLY A 489 -18.51 6.59 -5.93
C GLY A 489 -18.36 5.07 -6.06
N TYR A 490 -17.29 4.67 -6.73
CA TYR A 490 -16.81 3.29 -6.77
C TYR A 490 -16.00 2.99 -5.50
N PRO A 491 -15.70 1.70 -5.22
CA PRO A 491 -14.78 1.32 -4.15
C PRO A 491 -13.42 2.02 -4.28
N LYS A 492 -12.70 2.16 -3.17
CA LYS A 492 -11.34 2.74 -3.15
C LYS A 492 -10.31 1.87 -3.88
N GLU A 493 -10.46 0.56 -3.81
CA GLU A 493 -9.67 -0.36 -4.61
C GLU A 493 -10.36 -0.59 -5.95
N PRO A 494 -9.62 -0.59 -7.07
CA PRO A 494 -10.19 -0.75 -8.40
C PRO A 494 -10.85 -2.12 -8.56
N GLU A 495 -12.06 -2.15 -9.11
CA GLU A 495 -12.72 -3.41 -9.48
C GLU A 495 -12.18 -3.99 -10.79
N ILE A 496 -11.60 -3.15 -11.66
CA ILE A 496 -11.02 -3.57 -12.94
C ILE A 496 -9.54 -3.20 -12.96
N VAL A 497 -8.69 -4.20 -13.23
CA VAL A 497 -7.26 -4.01 -13.51
C VAL A 497 -6.94 -4.72 -14.81
N TYR A 498 -6.21 -4.04 -15.71
CA TYR A 498 -5.86 -4.62 -16.99
C TYR A 498 -4.48 -4.18 -17.46
N GLY A 499 -3.85 -5.05 -18.26
CA GLY A 499 -2.60 -4.77 -18.92
C GLY A 499 -2.56 -5.42 -20.29
N PHE A 500 -1.96 -4.76 -21.26
CA PHE A 500 -1.73 -5.34 -22.58
C PHE A 500 -0.49 -4.77 -23.22
N GLY A 501 0.15 -5.59 -24.03
CA GLY A 501 1.37 -5.17 -24.68
C GLY A 501 1.67 -5.97 -25.94
N ALA A 502 2.53 -5.40 -26.76
CA ALA A 502 3.03 -6.00 -27.97
C ALA A 502 4.55 -5.90 -28.02
N SER A 503 5.20 -6.98 -28.45
CA SER A 503 6.63 -6.97 -28.76
C SER A 503 6.79 -7.50 -30.19
N TYR A 504 7.59 -6.81 -31.00
CA TYR A 504 7.86 -7.17 -32.36
C TYR A 504 9.34 -7.09 -32.64
N GLY A 505 9.88 -8.14 -33.28
CA GLY A 505 11.25 -8.19 -33.70
C GLY A 505 11.38 -8.47 -35.19
N TYR A 506 12.26 -7.74 -35.84
CA TYR A 506 12.62 -7.96 -37.23
C TYR A 506 14.11 -7.75 -37.47
N LYS A 507 14.77 -8.78 -37.96
CA LYS A 507 16.25 -8.80 -38.13
C LYS A 507 16.95 -8.48 -36.80
N ASN A 508 17.55 -7.30 -36.73
CA ASN A 508 18.37 -6.85 -35.59
C ASN A 508 17.64 -5.90 -34.65
N TRP A 509 16.43 -5.47 -35.02
CA TRP A 509 15.62 -4.55 -34.23
C TRP A 509 14.52 -5.26 -33.49
N ASP A 510 14.28 -4.84 -32.27
CA ASP A 510 13.11 -5.21 -31.49
C ASP A 510 12.49 -3.98 -30.81
N ILE A 511 11.18 -3.98 -30.74
CA ILE A 511 10.39 -2.99 -30.03
C ILE A 511 9.38 -3.69 -29.14
N SER A 512 9.22 -3.20 -27.91
CA SER A 512 8.23 -3.70 -26.96
C SER A 512 7.47 -2.54 -26.34
N VAL A 513 6.17 -2.65 -26.28
CA VAL A 513 5.28 -1.67 -25.67
C VAL A 513 4.34 -2.38 -24.69
N PHE A 514 4.16 -1.80 -23.50
CA PHE A 514 3.23 -2.33 -22.51
C PHE A 514 2.41 -1.21 -21.88
N PHE A 515 1.10 -1.43 -21.87
CA PHE A 515 0.12 -0.57 -21.23
C PHE A 515 -0.44 -1.23 -19.98
N GLN A 516 -0.71 -0.43 -18.97
CA GLN A 516 -1.37 -0.82 -17.73
C GLN A 516 -2.48 0.17 -17.42
N GLY A 517 -3.61 -0.31 -16.94
CA GLY A 517 -4.70 0.54 -16.54
C GLY A 517 -5.55 -0.07 -15.43
N LEU A 518 -6.35 0.77 -14.85
CA LEU A 518 -7.40 0.40 -13.91
C LEU A 518 -8.66 1.20 -14.17
N ALA A 519 -9.79 0.69 -13.70
CA ALA A 519 -11.09 1.35 -13.84
C ALA A 519 -12.03 0.94 -12.69
N ARG A 520 -13.13 1.68 -12.55
CA ARG A 520 -14.10 1.51 -11.47
C ARG A 520 -13.44 1.66 -10.09
N GLU A 521 -12.72 2.77 -9.94
CA GLU A 521 -12.10 3.24 -8.69
C GLU A 521 -12.52 4.68 -8.48
N SER A 522 -12.79 5.05 -7.22
CA SER A 522 -12.93 6.45 -6.81
C SER A 522 -11.97 6.78 -5.70
N PHE A 523 -11.36 7.95 -5.78
CA PHE A 523 -10.56 8.50 -4.70
C PHE A 523 -11.05 9.90 -4.31
N TRP A 524 -10.62 10.37 -3.15
CA TRP A 524 -10.98 11.69 -2.62
C TRP A 524 -9.74 12.54 -2.48
N ILE A 525 -9.80 13.76 -3.01
CA ILE A 525 -8.76 14.76 -2.77
C ILE A 525 -8.74 15.03 -1.25
N ASP A 526 -7.57 14.94 -0.66
CA ASP A 526 -7.39 15.22 0.76
C ASP A 526 -7.39 16.74 1.00
N TYR A 527 -8.55 17.26 1.46
CA TYR A 527 -8.73 18.69 1.71
C TYR A 527 -7.65 19.25 2.65
N ASN A 528 -7.36 18.59 3.76
CA ASN A 528 -6.42 19.10 4.76
C ASN A 528 -4.97 19.09 4.26
N ASN A 529 -4.59 18.11 3.46
CA ASN A 529 -3.22 18.00 2.91
C ASN A 529 -3.01 18.84 1.65
N VAL A 530 -4.07 19.30 0.97
CA VAL A 530 -3.98 20.05 -0.29
C VAL A 530 -4.40 21.51 -0.13
N SER A 531 -5.26 21.85 0.84
CA SER A 531 -5.67 23.24 1.09
C SER A 531 -4.46 24.15 1.34
N PRO A 532 -4.36 25.28 0.63
CA PRO A 532 -3.24 26.19 0.78
C PRO A 532 -3.26 26.86 2.16
N TYR A 533 -2.09 27.25 2.60
CA TYR A 533 -1.86 28.01 3.85
C TYR A 533 -2.17 27.29 5.15
N PHE A 534 -2.68 26.06 5.11
CA PHE A 534 -2.90 25.29 6.33
C PHE A 534 -1.59 25.07 7.08
N ASN A 535 -1.58 25.42 8.36
CA ASN A 535 -0.48 25.13 9.25
C ASN A 535 -0.39 23.63 9.49
N THR A 536 0.66 23.01 9.01
CA THR A 536 0.96 21.60 9.29
C THR A 536 2.17 21.52 10.18
N VAL A 537 2.03 20.94 11.38
CA VAL A 537 3.19 20.65 12.24
C VAL A 537 3.83 19.37 11.75
N ASP A 538 5.04 19.46 11.20
CA ASP A 538 5.82 18.27 10.90
C ASP A 538 6.63 17.85 12.13
N THR A 539 6.08 16.94 12.93
CA THR A 539 6.72 16.40 14.13
C THR A 539 7.98 15.58 13.83
N LYS A 540 8.22 15.24 12.57
CA LYS A 540 9.45 14.54 12.13
C LYS A 540 10.62 15.51 11.89
N VAL A 541 10.32 16.78 11.71
CA VAL A 541 11.31 17.85 11.60
C VAL A 541 11.67 18.31 13.00
N VAL A 542 12.96 18.48 13.26
CA VAL A 542 13.46 18.89 14.58
C VAL A 542 12.86 20.23 14.99
N GLY A 543 12.26 20.26 16.17
CA GLY A 543 11.72 21.46 16.77
C GLY A 543 10.24 21.75 16.44
N ASN A 544 9.45 20.75 15.99
CA ASN A 544 8.04 20.92 15.68
C ASN A 544 7.75 22.12 14.77
N ARG A 545 8.51 22.24 13.68
CA ARG A 545 8.39 23.38 12.77
C ARG A 545 7.11 23.35 11.98
N VAL A 546 6.50 24.51 11.83
CA VAL A 546 5.26 24.70 11.12
C VAL A 546 5.54 24.78 9.62
N GLY A 547 4.90 23.90 8.84
CA GLY A 547 4.83 23.98 7.39
C GLY A 547 3.48 24.59 6.97
N HIS A 548 3.49 25.35 5.89
CA HIS A 548 2.30 25.83 5.22
C HIS A 548 2.16 25.12 3.87
N ASN A 549 1.01 24.55 3.58
CA ASN A 549 0.77 24.00 2.25
C ASN A 549 0.90 25.07 1.18
N ALA A 550 1.59 24.77 0.08
CA ALA A 550 1.72 25.69 -1.04
C ALA A 550 0.37 25.91 -1.75
N LEU A 551 0.18 27.09 -2.31
CA LEU A 551 -0.96 27.40 -3.17
C LEU A 551 -0.74 26.74 -4.56
N ALA A 552 -1.48 25.67 -4.82
CA ALA A 552 -1.45 25.02 -6.13
C ALA A 552 -2.18 25.87 -7.18
N LYS A 553 -1.65 25.91 -8.42
CA LYS A 553 -2.19 26.74 -9.51
C LYS A 553 -3.68 26.51 -9.76
N PHE A 554 -4.15 25.26 -9.76
CA PHE A 554 -5.56 24.95 -10.00
C PHE A 554 -6.49 25.50 -8.92
N ILE A 555 -6.00 25.67 -7.68
CA ILE A 555 -6.75 26.33 -6.59
C ILE A 555 -6.73 27.83 -6.79
N ALA A 556 -5.58 28.40 -7.15
CA ALA A 556 -5.48 29.83 -7.45
C ALA A 556 -6.41 30.24 -8.61
N ASP A 557 -6.47 29.41 -9.66
CA ASP A 557 -7.26 29.68 -10.86
C ASP A 557 -8.78 29.50 -10.62
N SER A 558 -9.21 28.66 -9.65
CA SER A 558 -10.61 28.34 -9.41
C SER A 558 -10.88 28.03 -7.94
N HIS A 559 -11.15 29.05 -7.17
CA HIS A 559 -11.67 28.98 -5.80
C HIS A 559 -12.78 29.99 -5.61
N TRP A 560 -13.64 29.75 -4.63
CA TRP A 560 -14.66 30.71 -4.26
C TRP A 560 -14.01 31.90 -3.52
N SER A 561 -14.44 33.11 -3.88
CA SER A 561 -14.07 34.36 -3.19
C SER A 561 -15.24 35.35 -3.22
N GLU A 562 -15.18 36.42 -2.41
CA GLU A 562 -16.20 37.45 -2.39
C GLU A 562 -16.36 38.18 -3.75
N ASP A 563 -15.25 38.28 -4.51
CA ASP A 563 -15.23 38.89 -5.86
C ASP A 563 -15.71 37.91 -6.95
N ASN A 564 -15.63 36.60 -6.66
CA ASN A 564 -16.08 35.53 -7.59
C ASN A 564 -16.82 34.45 -6.81
N ARG A 565 -18.12 34.65 -6.62
CA ARG A 565 -19.03 33.77 -5.86
C ARG A 565 -19.50 32.58 -6.69
N ASP A 566 -18.55 31.87 -7.33
CA ASP A 566 -18.84 30.68 -8.13
C ASP A 566 -19.18 29.49 -7.23
N ALA A 567 -20.45 29.08 -7.23
CA ALA A 567 -20.95 27.92 -6.47
C ALA A 567 -20.32 26.58 -6.89
N TYR A 568 -19.62 26.53 -8.03
CA TYR A 568 -18.99 25.33 -8.59
C TYR A 568 -17.48 25.50 -8.78
N ALA A 569 -16.85 26.49 -8.14
CA ALA A 569 -15.41 26.63 -8.13
C ALA A 569 -14.74 25.32 -7.67
N VAL A 570 -13.59 24.98 -8.24
CA VAL A 570 -12.89 23.72 -7.92
C VAL A 570 -12.56 23.61 -6.42
N TRP A 571 -12.31 24.75 -5.77
CA TRP A 571 -11.97 24.81 -4.35
C TRP A 571 -12.95 25.74 -3.59
N PRO A 572 -13.34 25.36 -2.35
CA PRO A 572 -14.13 26.25 -1.50
C PRO A 572 -13.31 27.49 -1.08
N ARG A 573 -13.92 28.38 -0.31
CA ARG A 573 -13.21 29.57 0.18
C ARG A 573 -11.90 29.20 0.86
N LEU A 574 -10.88 30.04 0.67
CA LEU A 574 -9.57 29.83 1.28
C LEU A 574 -9.61 30.17 2.77
N SER A 575 -8.86 29.42 3.56
CA SER A 575 -8.73 29.62 5.00
C SER A 575 -7.32 29.23 5.45
N PRO A 576 -6.75 29.90 6.47
CA PRO A 576 -5.48 29.47 7.05
C PRO A 576 -5.62 28.25 7.99
N THR A 577 -6.84 27.88 8.35
CA THR A 577 -7.15 26.75 9.22
C THR A 577 -8.18 25.83 8.57
N SER A 578 -8.18 24.58 9.00
CA SER A 578 -9.15 23.59 8.50
C SER A 578 -10.57 23.98 8.89
N ILE A 579 -11.44 24.08 7.91
CA ILE A 579 -12.89 24.25 8.09
C ILE A 579 -13.50 22.85 8.18
N GLU A 580 -14.12 22.54 9.32
CA GLU A 580 -14.67 21.21 9.57
C GLU A 580 -15.64 20.78 8.48
N ASN A 581 -16.52 21.67 8.07
CA ASN A 581 -17.50 21.42 7.01
C ASN A 581 -16.83 20.98 5.70
N ASN A 582 -15.80 21.68 5.26
CA ASN A 582 -15.11 21.41 4.00
C ASN A 582 -14.22 20.15 4.06
N SER A 583 -13.90 19.67 5.27
CA SER A 583 -13.05 18.48 5.46
C SER A 583 -13.81 17.15 5.38
N LYS A 584 -15.14 17.18 5.33
CA LYS A 584 -15.98 15.98 5.29
C LYS A 584 -15.81 15.21 3.96
N THR A 585 -15.74 13.88 4.06
CA THR A 585 -15.74 13.02 2.86
C THR A 585 -17.05 13.20 2.10
N SER A 586 -16.97 13.65 0.85
CA SER A 586 -18.14 14.01 0.07
C SER A 586 -17.92 13.85 -1.43
N THR A 587 -18.97 13.98 -2.20
CA THR A 587 -18.88 13.99 -3.65
C THR A 587 -18.12 15.20 -4.22
N TRP A 588 -17.90 16.28 -3.42
CA TRP A 588 -17.14 17.45 -3.85
C TRP A 588 -15.71 17.13 -4.24
N PHE A 589 -15.01 16.39 -3.40
CA PHE A 589 -13.61 15.99 -3.61
C PHE A 589 -13.45 14.62 -4.23
N MET A 590 -14.55 13.92 -4.54
CA MET A 590 -14.52 12.62 -5.22
C MET A 590 -14.05 12.77 -6.67
N ARG A 591 -13.17 11.88 -7.10
CA ARG A 591 -12.64 11.83 -8.47
C ARG A 591 -12.64 10.40 -8.99
N ASP A 592 -12.78 10.27 -10.31
CA ASP A 592 -12.63 9.00 -11.05
C ASP A 592 -11.13 8.67 -11.13
N GLY A 593 -10.73 7.55 -10.52
CA GLY A 593 -9.35 7.07 -10.49
C GLY A 593 -8.92 6.33 -11.76
N SER A 594 -9.83 6.10 -12.71
CA SER A 594 -9.54 5.32 -13.91
C SER A 594 -8.44 5.95 -14.78
N PHE A 595 -7.51 5.13 -15.23
CA PHE A 595 -6.46 5.56 -16.17
C PHE A 595 -5.98 4.42 -17.07
N LEU A 596 -5.31 4.78 -18.16
CA LEU A 596 -4.47 3.95 -19.00
C LEU A 596 -3.09 4.58 -19.11
N ARG A 597 -2.05 3.82 -18.77
CA ARG A 597 -0.66 4.28 -18.77
C ARG A 597 0.20 3.49 -19.74
N LEU A 598 0.98 4.18 -20.56
CA LEU A 598 2.12 3.57 -21.26
C LEU A 598 3.20 3.31 -20.22
N LYS A 599 3.17 2.08 -19.68
CA LYS A 599 4.00 1.66 -18.55
C LYS A 599 5.44 1.45 -18.96
N GLN A 600 5.66 0.85 -20.13
CA GLN A 600 6.99 0.56 -20.66
C GLN A 600 7.01 0.66 -22.18
N LEU A 601 8.04 1.30 -22.69
CA LEU A 601 8.45 1.26 -24.09
C LEU A 601 9.93 0.88 -24.12
N GLU A 602 10.29 -0.13 -24.91
CA GLU A 602 11.67 -0.53 -25.13
C GLU A 602 11.95 -0.64 -26.60
N ILE A 603 13.10 -0.14 -27.03
CA ILE A 603 13.62 -0.30 -28.38
C ILE A 603 15.02 -0.88 -28.25
N GLY A 604 15.28 -2.02 -28.89
CA GLY A 604 16.52 -2.74 -28.86
C GLY A 604 17.15 -2.90 -30.25
N TYR A 605 18.47 -2.92 -30.28
CA TYR A 605 19.25 -3.28 -31.45
C TYR A 605 20.33 -4.27 -31.11
N THR A 606 20.30 -5.44 -31.72
CA THR A 606 21.29 -6.50 -31.56
C THR A 606 22.33 -6.40 -32.67
N ILE A 607 23.60 -6.27 -32.33
CA ILE A 607 24.68 -6.23 -33.31
C ILE A 607 24.75 -7.57 -34.03
N PRO A 608 24.87 -7.61 -35.39
CA PRO A 608 24.96 -8.83 -36.14
C PRO A 608 26.13 -9.72 -35.68
N GLU A 609 25.90 -11.00 -35.49
CA GLU A 609 26.91 -12.01 -35.06
C GLU A 609 28.17 -11.98 -35.90
N LYS A 610 28.06 -11.68 -37.22
CA LYS A 610 29.22 -11.54 -38.11
C LYS A 610 30.22 -10.47 -37.65
N VAL A 611 29.73 -9.46 -36.89
CA VAL A 611 30.59 -8.41 -36.36
C VAL A 611 31.11 -8.78 -34.97
N THR A 612 30.24 -9.30 -34.11
CA THR A 612 30.58 -9.62 -32.72
C THR A 612 31.50 -10.82 -32.59
N ASN A 613 31.35 -11.83 -33.45
CA ASN A 613 32.21 -13.02 -33.45
C ASN A 613 33.68 -12.70 -33.74
N LYS A 614 33.98 -11.57 -34.44
CA LYS A 614 35.37 -11.15 -34.69
C LYS A 614 36.11 -10.75 -33.40
N VAL A 615 35.37 -10.40 -32.35
CA VAL A 615 35.91 -9.98 -31.06
C VAL A 615 35.56 -10.92 -29.91
N GLY A 616 35.12 -12.16 -30.27
CA GLY A 616 34.82 -13.21 -29.28
C GLY A 616 33.50 -12.98 -28.47
N ILE A 617 32.63 -12.11 -28.96
CA ILE A 617 31.34 -11.79 -28.31
C ILE A 617 30.24 -12.58 -29.04
N LYS A 618 29.46 -13.39 -28.31
CA LYS A 618 28.33 -14.15 -28.86
C LYS A 618 27.11 -13.27 -29.12
N ASN A 619 26.80 -12.38 -28.21
CA ASN A 619 25.65 -11.48 -28.35
C ASN A 619 25.97 -10.10 -27.76
N LEU A 620 25.60 -9.04 -28.48
CA LEU A 620 25.73 -7.67 -28.06
C LEU A 620 24.45 -6.91 -28.45
N ARG A 621 23.62 -6.57 -27.46
CA ARG A 621 22.36 -5.84 -27.66
C ARG A 621 22.41 -4.52 -26.90
N PHE A 622 22.15 -3.41 -27.60
CA PHE A 622 21.88 -2.10 -27.03
C PHE A 622 20.38 -1.91 -26.93
N TYR A 623 19.92 -1.27 -25.87
CA TYR A 623 18.50 -0.94 -25.74
C TYR A 623 18.28 0.36 -24.98
N VAL A 624 17.16 0.99 -25.29
CA VAL A 624 16.63 2.17 -24.58
C VAL A 624 15.27 1.81 -24.06
N THR A 625 15.03 2.04 -22.76
CA THR A 625 13.73 1.86 -22.14
C THR A 625 13.21 3.15 -21.57
N GLY A 626 11.90 3.36 -21.71
CA GLY A 626 11.19 4.43 -21.03
C GLY A 626 10.04 3.85 -20.21
N ASN A 627 9.95 4.27 -18.94
CA ASN A 627 8.89 3.83 -18.04
C ASN A 627 7.97 5.00 -17.66
N ASN A 628 6.67 4.71 -17.49
CA ASN A 628 5.63 5.68 -17.10
C ASN A 628 5.54 6.88 -18.06
N LEU A 629 5.67 6.67 -19.36
CA LEU A 629 5.84 7.74 -20.35
C LEU A 629 4.60 8.60 -20.55
N LEU A 630 3.44 7.98 -20.65
CA LEU A 630 2.15 8.65 -20.93
C LEU A 630 1.09 8.10 -19.97
N CYS A 631 0.21 8.97 -19.50
CA CYS A 631 -0.95 8.61 -18.69
C CYS A 631 -2.21 9.27 -19.28
N PHE A 632 -3.19 8.45 -19.61
CA PHE A 632 -4.50 8.87 -20.10
C PHE A 632 -5.52 8.69 -18.99
N SER A 633 -6.05 9.77 -18.44
CA SER A 633 -7.07 9.80 -17.39
C SER A 633 -8.02 10.96 -17.59
N LYS A 634 -9.23 10.86 -17.05
CA LYS A 634 -10.16 11.98 -16.93
C LYS A 634 -9.67 13.00 -15.89
N PHE A 635 -9.01 12.52 -14.86
CA PHE A 635 -8.40 13.37 -13.85
C PHE A 635 -7.12 14.03 -14.38
N LYS A 636 -7.01 15.38 -14.22
CA LYS A 636 -5.96 16.19 -14.87
C LYS A 636 -5.12 17.03 -13.92
N LEU A 637 -5.44 17.03 -12.61
CA LEU A 637 -4.74 17.91 -11.67
C LEU A 637 -3.33 17.40 -11.35
N TRP A 638 -3.18 16.08 -11.20
CA TRP A 638 -1.91 15.37 -11.02
C TRP A 638 -2.03 13.92 -11.48
N ASP A 639 -1.00 13.12 -11.26
CA ASP A 639 -1.03 11.71 -11.62
C ASP A 639 -2.08 10.95 -10.81
N PRO A 640 -3.03 10.22 -11.44
CA PRO A 640 -4.10 9.53 -10.74
C PRO A 640 -3.62 8.49 -9.73
N GLU A 641 -2.43 7.87 -9.92
CA GLU A 641 -1.86 6.93 -8.92
C GLU A 641 -1.45 7.62 -7.60
N MET A 642 -1.39 8.95 -7.56
CA MET A 642 -1.20 9.71 -6.32
C MET A 642 -2.51 9.84 -5.51
N ALA A 643 -3.63 9.46 -6.07
CA ALA A 643 -4.97 9.56 -5.46
C ALA A 643 -5.21 10.94 -4.84
N GLY A 644 -5.60 11.02 -3.55
CA GLY A 644 -5.89 12.27 -2.85
C GLY A 644 -4.67 13.13 -2.48
N ALA A 645 -3.44 12.62 -2.63
CA ALA A 645 -2.22 13.25 -2.11
C ALA A 645 -1.56 14.22 -3.13
N GLY A 646 -2.30 15.24 -3.57
CA GLY A 646 -1.90 16.15 -4.66
C GLY A 646 -0.58 16.90 -4.47
N LEU A 647 -0.14 17.15 -3.22
CA LEU A 647 1.16 17.74 -2.90
C LEU A 647 2.26 16.69 -2.65
N GLY A 648 1.96 15.40 -2.89
CA GLY A 648 2.91 14.31 -2.76
C GLY A 648 3.94 14.26 -3.89
N TYR A 649 4.96 13.41 -3.73
CA TYR A 649 6.00 13.23 -4.73
C TYR A 649 5.43 12.56 -5.99
N PRO A 650 5.58 13.18 -7.18
CA PRO A 650 4.93 12.71 -8.40
C PRO A 650 5.52 11.39 -8.90
N VAL A 651 4.70 10.61 -9.61
CA VAL A 651 5.15 9.41 -10.33
C VAL A 651 6.17 9.81 -11.41
N GLN A 652 7.36 9.21 -11.34
CA GLN A 652 8.47 9.57 -12.21
C GLN A 652 8.40 8.88 -13.57
N ARG A 653 8.79 9.60 -14.61
CA ARG A 653 9.19 9.03 -15.89
C ARG A 653 10.68 8.68 -15.82
N VAL A 654 11.01 7.45 -16.22
CA VAL A 654 12.39 6.96 -16.15
C VAL A 654 12.84 6.54 -17.54
N TYR A 655 14.02 7.01 -17.93
CA TYR A 655 14.66 6.63 -19.17
C TYR A 655 15.97 5.93 -18.85
N ASN A 656 16.16 4.72 -19.41
CA ASN A 656 17.37 3.95 -19.21
C ASN A 656 17.99 3.61 -20.56
N VAL A 657 19.31 3.61 -20.61
CA VAL A 657 20.08 3.06 -21.69
C VAL A 657 20.84 1.86 -21.14
N GLY A 658 20.76 0.73 -21.84
CA GLY A 658 21.35 -0.51 -21.38
C GLY A 658 22.10 -1.26 -22.47
N LEU A 659 22.97 -2.14 -22.01
CA LEU A 659 23.80 -3.02 -22.82
C LEU A 659 23.73 -4.43 -22.29
N ASN A 660 23.37 -5.39 -23.14
CA ASN A 660 23.46 -6.82 -22.85
C ASN A 660 24.61 -7.43 -23.65
N LEU A 661 25.55 -8.03 -22.93
CA LEU A 661 26.75 -8.62 -23.47
C LEU A 661 26.87 -10.06 -23.03
N THR A 662 27.06 -10.97 -24.00
CA THR A 662 27.29 -12.41 -23.76
C THR A 662 28.55 -12.85 -24.49
N PHE A 663 29.45 -13.49 -23.76
CA PHE A 663 30.72 -14.02 -24.27
C PHE A 663 30.60 -15.46 -24.69
#